data_2f45e86efec1860f836122dae5d871b0
#
_entry.id   2f45e86efec1860f836122dae5d871b0
#
_cell.length_a   1.000
_cell.length_b   1.000
_cell.length_c   1.000
_cell.angle_alpha   90.00
_cell.angle_beta   90.00
_cell.angle_gamma   90.00
#
_symmetry.space_group_name_H-M   'P 1'
#
loop_
_entity.id
_entity.type
_entity.pdbx_description
1 polymer ?
#
loop_
_entity_poly.entity_id
_entity_poly.type
_entity_poly.pdbx_seq_one_letter_code
_entity_poly.pdbx_strand_id
1 'polypeptide(L)'
;MANPSLKNAGIGKNIEEALHLLRFKPANSTTLERVRLTAQADRLVEALPQPLQMGRGLQHILDNISIPVEPHDLLIGRISEEVPSLEGEKFFQDTVAHMGARPPWMDDWGHEGFRWDILLQKGFVGLEAQAQALLDNHRRECGCEDTIIYLEGAVLIYQALRNYTRRAAEAATKAGLHDAAKCLLAIADNPPKTFRQALQAVWILELVYCTIAALNPTLTLGRLDMLLIDFYKNDIASGILDEESAGKLITDFYCKNNIIMGRGEHQLSYVDGADTGWERNLCYDSPQYLTLGGLDASGNCVDNELTAIFVRNIVSRFKNPFIVYRYCNQSDPEIWKMVCGKLADGSSILIYNDHIVINALINGGVSPEDAAQYEMFGCNWPSVSGNSVNPMVFHTTYVTYILDLLKEISEDGTAHSLDIDMFYERLENYACNIINKEFDKAKNRVLEWPATRPGVLKVDGCFMQGQEWKPYAVGRGSVDYTIFTFVITHLASAIDSLVVLDKLVFTEKKFSLGDLYLALKSNFEGHEHLRQLCVNAPKYGQDDDLTNGHAKRLVDIHHRIIAKLDASGLCNKGVVLASLETDSANVQRGEETAATPDGRIKGAQLSHCASPSWGSCINGLTAMLMSAAKAPKDIIASGGLNVQLNKGFVQEALKRDIFPQLVKAYFDSGGMQIQCTITSLDELRAAQLDPDKYRDLMVRITGYSASFVEMSKRAQDAFIAREEMIL
;
A
#
# COMPACT_ATOMS: atom_id res chain seq x y z
N MET A 1 -31.62 -24.48 -3.28
CA MET A 1 -30.90 -25.16 -2.18
C MET A 1 -29.45 -24.73 -2.26
N ALA A 2 -28.88 -24.26 -1.13
CA ALA A 2 -27.49 -23.87 -1.08
C ALA A 2 -26.57 -24.99 -1.63
N ASN A 3 -25.54 -24.63 -2.36
CA ASN A 3 -24.66 -25.58 -3.03
C ASN A 3 -24.05 -26.57 -2.02
N PRO A 4 -24.40 -27.87 -2.08
CA PRO A 4 -23.95 -28.85 -1.09
C PRO A 4 -22.41 -28.98 -1.00
N SER A 5 -21.71 -28.70 -2.08
CA SER A 5 -20.23 -28.75 -2.10
C SER A 5 -19.61 -27.68 -1.23
N LEU A 6 -20.14 -26.46 -1.22
CA LEU A 6 -19.67 -25.37 -0.37
C LEU A 6 -20.06 -25.60 1.10
N LYS A 7 -21.27 -26.06 1.36
CA LYS A 7 -21.76 -26.32 2.72
C LYS A 7 -20.91 -27.37 3.45
N ASN A 8 -20.47 -28.41 2.74
CA ASN A 8 -19.67 -29.50 3.30
C ASN A 8 -18.15 -29.26 3.18
N ALA A 9 -17.70 -28.17 2.56
CA ALA A 9 -16.29 -27.87 2.42
C ALA A 9 -15.67 -27.54 3.78
N GLY A 10 -14.54 -28.17 4.09
CA GLY A 10 -13.73 -27.86 5.27
C GLY A 10 -12.67 -26.83 4.89
N ILE A 11 -12.75 -25.60 5.41
CA ILE A 11 -11.76 -24.53 5.12
C ILE A 11 -10.45 -24.67 5.91
N GLY A 12 -10.39 -25.55 6.91
CA GLY A 12 -9.22 -25.72 7.75
C GLY A 12 -7.95 -26.09 6.97
N LYS A 13 -8.07 -26.94 5.94
CA LYS A 13 -6.92 -27.31 5.09
C LYS A 13 -6.35 -26.15 4.30
N ASN A 14 -7.21 -25.27 3.79
CA ASN A 14 -6.79 -24.06 3.06
C ASN A 14 -5.96 -23.14 3.97
N ILE A 15 -6.42 -22.94 5.22
CA ILE A 15 -5.71 -22.14 6.22
C ILE A 15 -4.38 -22.80 6.61
N GLU A 16 -4.40 -24.12 6.87
CA GLU A 16 -3.18 -24.86 7.21
C GLU A 16 -2.13 -24.79 6.09
N GLU A 17 -2.54 -24.95 4.84
CA GLU A 17 -1.67 -24.85 3.68
C GLU A 17 -1.12 -23.43 3.53
N ALA A 18 -1.96 -22.40 3.60
CA ALA A 18 -1.53 -21.01 3.48
C ALA A 18 -0.52 -20.63 4.57
N LEU A 19 -0.71 -21.10 5.80
CA LEU A 19 0.23 -20.90 6.90
C LEU A 19 1.52 -21.74 6.73
N HIS A 20 1.40 -22.97 6.21
CA HIS A 20 2.55 -23.82 5.93
C HIS A 20 3.44 -23.20 4.86
N LEU A 21 2.86 -22.73 3.75
CA LEU A 21 3.62 -22.07 2.69
C LEU A 21 4.29 -20.79 3.20
N LEU A 22 3.63 -20.01 4.04
CA LEU A 22 4.21 -18.82 4.66
C LEU A 22 5.44 -19.18 5.52
N ARG A 23 5.39 -20.28 6.28
CA ARG A 23 6.47 -20.72 7.17
C ARG A 23 7.66 -21.37 6.45
N PHE A 24 7.39 -22.13 5.40
CA PHE A 24 8.39 -23.00 4.76
C PHE A 24 8.77 -22.57 3.35
N LYS A 25 8.13 -21.53 2.83
CA LYS A 25 8.46 -20.97 1.54
C LYS A 25 9.85 -20.36 1.59
N PRO A 26 10.81 -20.84 0.80
CA PRO A 26 12.12 -20.21 0.74
C PRO A 26 11.93 -18.76 0.26
N ALA A 27 12.64 -17.82 0.86
CA ALA A 27 12.63 -16.43 0.42
C ALA A 27 13.00 -16.26 -1.07
N ASN A 28 13.58 -17.28 -1.68
CA ASN A 28 14.04 -17.32 -3.07
C ASN A 28 13.17 -18.22 -3.98
N SER A 29 11.96 -18.63 -3.57
CA SER A 29 11.11 -19.42 -4.45
C SER A 29 10.63 -18.53 -5.58
N THR A 30 11.07 -18.83 -6.80
CA THR A 30 10.64 -18.16 -8.00
C THR A 30 9.88 -19.14 -8.87
N THR A 31 8.91 -18.63 -9.59
CA THR A 31 8.22 -19.45 -10.59
C THR A 31 9.08 -19.57 -11.84
N LEU A 32 9.99 -20.54 -11.86
CA LEU A 32 10.88 -20.79 -13.00
C LEU A 32 10.13 -20.98 -14.31
N GLU A 33 8.96 -21.63 -14.26
CA GLU A 33 8.08 -21.78 -15.40
C GLU A 33 7.68 -20.43 -15.98
N ARG A 34 7.29 -19.48 -15.13
CA ARG A 34 6.92 -18.13 -15.56
C ARG A 34 8.07 -17.42 -16.24
N VAL A 35 9.29 -17.50 -15.69
CA VAL A 35 10.49 -16.89 -16.28
C VAL A 35 10.79 -17.52 -17.65
N ARG A 36 10.69 -18.83 -17.78
CA ARG A 36 10.86 -19.53 -19.09
C ARG A 36 9.84 -19.07 -20.12
N LEU A 37 8.57 -18.99 -19.73
CA LEU A 37 7.49 -18.54 -20.61
C LEU A 37 7.64 -17.08 -21.00
N THR A 38 8.07 -16.22 -20.06
CA THR A 38 8.36 -14.82 -20.35
C THR A 38 9.50 -14.68 -21.37
N ALA A 39 10.59 -15.44 -21.20
CA ALA A 39 11.71 -15.45 -22.16
C ALA A 39 11.31 -15.99 -23.55
N GLN A 40 10.40 -16.96 -23.58
CA GLN A 40 9.85 -17.46 -24.86
C GLN A 40 8.97 -16.40 -25.51
N ALA A 41 8.11 -15.75 -24.74
CA ALA A 41 7.25 -14.68 -25.20
C ALA A 41 8.05 -13.51 -25.77
N ASP A 42 9.13 -13.08 -25.08
CA ASP A 42 10.00 -12.00 -25.52
C ASP A 42 10.54 -12.23 -26.94
N ARG A 43 11.08 -13.42 -27.19
CA ARG A 43 11.57 -13.80 -28.54
C ARG A 43 10.44 -13.84 -29.58
N LEU A 44 9.24 -14.27 -29.19
CA LEU A 44 8.09 -14.38 -30.08
C LEU A 44 7.60 -13.04 -30.59
N VAL A 45 7.69 -12.01 -29.72
CA VAL A 45 7.06 -10.69 -29.94
C VAL A 45 8.06 -9.59 -30.36
N GLU A 46 9.35 -9.87 -30.38
CA GLU A 46 10.44 -8.90 -30.59
C GLU A 46 10.22 -7.93 -31.76
N ALA A 47 9.66 -8.41 -32.86
CA ALA A 47 9.43 -7.61 -34.08
C ALA A 47 8.08 -6.85 -34.08
N LEU A 48 7.26 -6.99 -33.07
CA LEU A 48 5.92 -6.39 -33.02
C LEU A 48 5.95 -4.99 -32.37
N PRO A 49 4.99 -4.10 -32.70
CA PRO A 49 4.77 -2.88 -31.92
C PRO A 49 4.41 -3.21 -30.46
N GLN A 50 4.76 -2.33 -29.52
CA GLN A 50 4.61 -2.56 -28.08
C GLN A 50 3.20 -3.04 -27.66
N PRO A 51 2.07 -2.46 -28.12
CA PRO A 51 0.75 -2.98 -27.74
C PRO A 51 0.52 -4.44 -28.16
N LEU A 52 1.00 -4.84 -29.32
CA LEU A 52 0.93 -6.23 -29.78
C LEU A 52 1.93 -7.13 -29.05
N GLN A 53 3.11 -6.60 -28.68
CA GLN A 53 4.06 -7.33 -27.83
C GLN A 53 3.37 -7.68 -26.50
N MET A 54 2.73 -6.70 -25.85
CA MET A 54 2.02 -6.92 -24.58
C MET A 54 0.89 -7.94 -24.72
N GLY A 55 0.00 -7.74 -25.69
CA GLY A 55 -1.15 -8.64 -25.92
C GLY A 55 -0.73 -10.07 -26.25
N ARG A 56 0.20 -10.25 -27.21
CA ARG A 56 0.68 -11.55 -27.64
C ARG A 56 1.58 -12.23 -26.61
N GLY A 57 2.43 -11.45 -25.95
CA GLY A 57 3.31 -11.96 -24.91
C GLY A 57 2.52 -12.50 -23.72
N LEU A 58 1.56 -11.72 -23.23
CA LEU A 58 0.67 -12.17 -22.16
C LEU A 58 -0.15 -13.40 -22.59
N GLN A 59 -0.68 -13.40 -23.83
CA GLN A 59 -1.40 -14.56 -24.38
C GLN A 59 -0.52 -15.81 -24.36
N HIS A 60 0.73 -15.73 -24.83
CA HIS A 60 1.64 -16.86 -24.82
C HIS A 60 1.88 -17.41 -23.40
N ILE A 61 2.09 -16.53 -22.42
CA ILE A 61 2.30 -16.95 -21.04
C ILE A 61 1.04 -17.62 -20.49
N LEU A 62 -0.13 -16.99 -20.64
CA LEU A 62 -1.40 -17.50 -20.10
C LEU A 62 -1.91 -18.76 -20.80
N ASP A 63 -1.56 -18.97 -22.06
CA ASP A 63 -1.93 -20.20 -22.80
C ASP A 63 -1.07 -21.40 -22.38
N ASN A 64 0.11 -21.19 -21.80
CA ASN A 64 1.06 -22.26 -21.51
C ASN A 64 1.36 -22.48 -20.03
N ILE A 65 1.14 -21.48 -19.14
CA ILE A 65 1.45 -21.60 -17.74
C ILE A 65 0.60 -22.70 -17.06
N SER A 66 1.21 -23.47 -16.17
CA SER A 66 0.53 -24.51 -15.40
C SER A 66 -0.51 -23.91 -14.44
N ILE A 67 -1.60 -24.62 -14.24
CA ILE A 67 -2.68 -24.24 -13.32
C ILE A 67 -2.90 -25.37 -12.32
N PRO A 68 -2.14 -25.37 -11.20
CA PRO A 68 -2.33 -26.34 -10.14
C PRO A 68 -3.71 -26.15 -9.50
N VAL A 69 -4.36 -27.29 -9.14
CA VAL A 69 -5.65 -27.32 -8.49
C VAL A 69 -5.60 -28.34 -7.37
N GLU A 70 -5.89 -27.90 -6.16
CA GLU A 70 -5.96 -28.76 -4.99
C GLU A 70 -7.41 -29.19 -4.71
N PRO A 71 -7.63 -30.43 -4.18
CA PRO A 71 -8.99 -30.91 -3.94
C PRO A 71 -9.83 -30.06 -2.98
N HIS A 72 -9.22 -29.22 -2.18
CA HIS A 72 -9.86 -28.33 -1.21
C HIS A 72 -10.04 -26.90 -1.71
N ASP A 73 -9.63 -26.58 -2.93
CA ASP A 73 -9.84 -25.24 -3.51
C ASP A 73 -11.32 -24.92 -3.68
N LEU A 74 -11.75 -23.79 -3.15
CA LEU A 74 -13.09 -23.24 -3.38
C LEU A 74 -13.10 -22.24 -4.52
N LEU A 75 -12.06 -21.41 -4.62
CA LEU A 75 -11.72 -20.57 -5.75
C LEU A 75 -10.54 -21.20 -6.48
N ILE A 76 -10.57 -21.14 -7.80
CA ILE A 76 -9.53 -21.75 -8.65
C ILE A 76 -8.58 -20.68 -9.18
N GLY A 77 -7.33 -21.03 -9.24
CA GLY A 77 -6.25 -20.21 -9.74
C GLY A 77 -5.09 -20.23 -8.75
N ARG A 78 -4.01 -20.86 -9.18
CA ARG A 78 -2.71 -20.88 -8.52
C ARG A 78 -1.65 -20.78 -9.60
N ILE A 79 -0.49 -20.25 -9.27
CA ILE A 79 0.69 -20.34 -10.09
C ILE A 79 1.62 -21.36 -9.48
N SER A 80 2.12 -22.28 -10.30
CA SER A 80 3.07 -23.28 -9.84
C SER A 80 4.33 -22.62 -9.32
N GLU A 81 4.75 -23.00 -8.13
CA GLU A 81 5.96 -22.52 -7.48
C GLU A 81 6.94 -23.70 -7.38
N GLU A 82 7.90 -23.71 -8.28
CA GLU A 82 9.00 -24.63 -8.17
C GLU A 82 10.03 -24.03 -7.19
N VAL A 83 10.47 -24.81 -6.19
CA VAL A 83 11.68 -24.48 -5.44
C VAL A 83 12.84 -24.58 -6.43
N PRO A 84 13.63 -23.51 -6.66
CA PRO A 84 14.71 -23.56 -7.64
C PRO A 84 15.73 -24.63 -7.20
N SER A 85 16.00 -25.60 -8.07
CA SER A 85 17.24 -26.36 -8.03
C SER A 85 18.42 -25.39 -8.28
N LEU A 86 19.65 -25.76 -7.90
CA LEU A 86 20.84 -24.96 -8.25
C LEU A 86 20.93 -24.66 -9.75
N GLU A 87 20.46 -25.58 -10.59
CA GLU A 87 20.41 -25.44 -12.04
C GLU A 87 19.30 -24.45 -12.47
N GLY A 88 18.16 -24.48 -11.79
CA GLY A 88 17.05 -23.54 -12.00
C GLY A 88 17.41 -22.12 -11.55
N GLU A 89 18.12 -21.96 -10.45
CA GLU A 89 18.61 -20.66 -9.98
C GLU A 89 19.61 -20.05 -10.97
N LYS A 90 20.54 -20.85 -11.49
CA LYS A 90 21.46 -20.41 -12.52
C LYS A 90 20.73 -20.02 -13.80
N PHE A 91 19.76 -20.81 -14.24
CA PHE A 91 18.92 -20.47 -15.41
C PHE A 91 18.20 -19.14 -15.20
N PHE A 92 17.65 -18.93 -14.02
CA PHE A 92 16.98 -17.69 -13.67
C PHE A 92 17.93 -16.49 -13.73
N GLN A 93 19.10 -16.60 -13.11
CA GLN A 93 20.13 -15.55 -13.11
C GLN A 93 20.62 -15.23 -14.54
N ASP A 94 20.92 -16.26 -15.33
CA ASP A 94 21.36 -16.11 -16.71
C ASP A 94 20.26 -15.47 -17.60
N THR A 95 19.00 -15.85 -17.38
CA THR A 95 17.86 -15.31 -18.13
C THR A 95 17.62 -13.85 -17.81
N VAL A 96 17.65 -13.48 -16.54
CA VAL A 96 17.46 -12.11 -16.10
C VAL A 96 18.64 -11.21 -16.49
N ALA A 97 19.87 -11.71 -16.43
CA ALA A 97 21.04 -10.97 -16.89
C ALA A 97 20.95 -10.67 -18.41
N HIS A 98 20.30 -11.54 -19.17
CA HIS A 98 20.14 -11.37 -20.62
C HIS A 98 18.98 -10.44 -20.99
N MET A 99 17.81 -10.58 -20.35
CA MET A 99 16.59 -9.81 -20.68
C MET A 99 16.47 -8.51 -19.89
N GLY A 100 17.33 -8.29 -18.87
CA GLY A 100 17.00 -7.40 -17.76
C GLY A 100 15.95 -8.05 -16.85
N ALA A 101 15.54 -7.36 -15.83
CA ALA A 101 14.57 -7.88 -14.87
C ALA A 101 13.22 -8.25 -15.54
N ARG A 102 12.93 -7.70 -16.71
CA ARG A 102 11.74 -7.96 -17.52
C ARG A 102 11.93 -7.45 -18.94
N PRO A 103 11.18 -7.98 -19.91
CA PRO A 103 11.12 -7.41 -21.24
C PRO A 103 10.54 -5.98 -21.20
N PRO A 104 11.05 -5.04 -22.01
CA PRO A 104 10.59 -3.64 -22.03
C PRO A 104 9.08 -3.46 -22.30
N TRP A 105 8.45 -4.43 -23.00
CA TRP A 105 7.03 -4.40 -23.30
C TRP A 105 6.13 -4.74 -22.11
N MET A 106 6.68 -5.30 -21.05
CA MET A 106 6.00 -5.73 -19.80
C MET A 106 6.24 -4.71 -18.71
N ASP A 107 5.87 -3.45 -18.91
CA ASP A 107 6.20 -2.33 -18.00
C ASP A 107 5.05 -1.91 -17.08
N ASP A 108 4.35 -2.88 -16.48
CA ASP A 108 3.41 -2.59 -15.40
C ASP A 108 4.13 -2.45 -14.06
N TRP A 109 4.10 -1.25 -13.49
CA TRP A 109 4.78 -0.99 -12.21
C TRP A 109 4.02 -1.59 -11.02
N GLY A 110 2.69 -1.58 -11.06
CA GLY A 110 1.82 -1.85 -9.92
C GLY A 110 1.47 -0.57 -9.15
N HIS A 111 1.00 -0.69 -7.90
CA HIS A 111 0.47 0.41 -7.08
C HIS A 111 -0.78 1.04 -7.70
N GLU A 112 -1.71 0.21 -8.11
CA GLU A 112 -2.92 0.63 -8.84
C GLU A 112 -4.19 0.07 -8.19
N GLY A 113 -5.30 0.72 -8.50
CA GLY A 113 -6.66 0.23 -8.25
C GLY A 113 -7.39 0.06 -9.58
N PHE A 114 -8.27 -0.92 -9.67
CA PHE A 114 -9.03 -1.19 -10.88
C PHE A 114 -10.49 -0.75 -10.75
N ARG A 115 -11.15 -0.50 -11.86
CA ARG A 115 -12.59 -0.38 -11.94
C ARG A 115 -13.23 -1.77 -11.82
N TRP A 116 -13.17 -2.31 -10.60
CA TRP A 116 -13.76 -3.60 -10.27
C TRP A 116 -15.26 -3.66 -10.57
N ASP A 117 -15.97 -2.54 -10.40
CA ASP A 117 -17.37 -2.37 -10.76
C ASP A 117 -17.62 -2.65 -12.25
N ILE A 118 -16.76 -2.16 -13.14
CA ILE A 118 -16.86 -2.43 -14.59
C ILE A 118 -16.58 -3.91 -14.89
N LEU A 119 -15.57 -4.50 -14.27
CA LEU A 119 -15.28 -5.94 -14.41
C LEU A 119 -16.51 -6.77 -13.97
N LEU A 120 -17.09 -6.45 -12.82
CA LEU A 120 -18.25 -7.19 -12.29
C LEU A 120 -19.49 -6.99 -13.14
N GLN A 121 -19.69 -5.82 -13.72
CA GLN A 121 -20.83 -5.52 -14.59
C GLN A 121 -20.72 -6.15 -15.97
N LYS A 122 -19.54 -6.10 -16.60
CA LYS A 122 -19.33 -6.50 -18.01
C LYS A 122 -18.68 -7.88 -18.16
N GLY A 123 -17.92 -8.32 -17.17
CA GLY A 123 -17.05 -9.48 -17.28
C GLY A 123 -15.93 -9.29 -18.32
N PHE A 124 -15.03 -10.23 -18.42
CA PHE A 124 -13.98 -10.21 -19.44
C PHE A 124 -14.56 -10.21 -20.88
N VAL A 125 -15.68 -10.91 -21.09
CA VAL A 125 -16.36 -10.99 -22.38
C VAL A 125 -16.92 -9.64 -22.82
N GLY A 126 -17.53 -8.87 -21.94
CA GLY A 126 -18.08 -7.55 -22.25
C GLY A 126 -16.99 -6.51 -22.50
N LEU A 127 -15.87 -6.59 -21.77
CA LEU A 127 -14.69 -5.75 -22.00
C LEU A 127 -14.03 -6.05 -23.34
N GLU A 128 -13.87 -7.33 -23.70
CA GLU A 128 -13.40 -7.74 -25.03
C GLU A 128 -14.31 -7.22 -26.13
N ALA A 129 -15.64 -7.41 -25.99
CA ALA A 129 -16.61 -6.95 -26.98
C ALA A 129 -16.59 -5.42 -27.18
N GLN A 130 -16.42 -4.66 -26.08
CA GLN A 130 -16.29 -3.20 -26.15
C GLN A 130 -15.00 -2.77 -26.88
N ALA A 131 -13.87 -3.39 -26.55
CA ALA A 131 -12.59 -3.13 -27.23
C ALA A 131 -12.67 -3.49 -28.71
N GLN A 132 -13.27 -4.63 -29.04
CA GLN A 132 -13.47 -5.07 -30.43
C GLN A 132 -14.36 -4.11 -31.23
N ALA A 133 -15.48 -3.65 -30.63
CA ALA A 133 -16.37 -2.70 -31.30
C ALA A 133 -15.67 -1.36 -31.60
N LEU A 134 -14.82 -0.88 -30.70
CA LEU A 134 -14.01 0.32 -30.92
C LEU A 134 -12.96 0.10 -32.02
N LEU A 135 -12.29 -1.05 -31.99
CA LEU A 135 -11.34 -1.43 -33.04
C LEU A 135 -11.99 -1.46 -34.42
N ASP A 136 -13.18 -2.08 -34.53
CA ASP A 136 -13.93 -2.15 -35.78
C ASP A 136 -14.40 -0.78 -36.27
N ASN A 137 -14.77 0.13 -35.35
CA ASN A 137 -15.10 1.51 -35.69
C ASN A 137 -13.88 2.27 -36.23
N HIS A 138 -12.75 2.24 -35.53
CA HIS A 138 -11.52 2.90 -36.00
C HIS A 138 -11.03 2.37 -37.33
N ARG A 139 -11.14 1.07 -37.59
CA ARG A 139 -10.80 0.49 -38.91
C ARG A 139 -11.71 0.98 -40.03
N ARG A 140 -13.02 1.15 -39.78
CA ARG A 140 -13.99 1.66 -40.75
C ARG A 140 -13.83 3.15 -41.05
N GLU A 141 -13.51 3.93 -40.02
CA GLU A 141 -13.36 5.40 -40.11
C GLU A 141 -11.96 5.82 -40.56
N CYS A 142 -11.10 4.89 -41.01
CA CYS A 142 -9.69 5.14 -41.34
C CYS A 142 -8.95 5.85 -40.18
N GLY A 143 -9.18 5.40 -38.96
CA GLY A 143 -8.59 5.95 -37.75
C GLY A 143 -7.07 5.83 -37.71
N CYS A 144 -6.45 6.43 -36.71
CA CYS A 144 -5.02 6.40 -36.48
C CYS A 144 -4.51 4.95 -36.34
N GLU A 145 -3.49 4.58 -37.06
CA GLU A 145 -2.90 3.24 -37.03
C GLU A 145 -2.43 2.84 -35.62
N ASP A 146 -1.82 3.78 -34.89
CA ASP A 146 -1.40 3.55 -33.50
C ASP A 146 -2.57 3.16 -32.58
N THR A 147 -3.73 3.80 -32.77
CA THR A 147 -4.96 3.48 -32.01
C THR A 147 -5.49 2.09 -32.37
N ILE A 148 -5.44 1.74 -33.65
CA ILE A 148 -5.85 0.41 -34.12
C ILE A 148 -4.96 -0.67 -33.47
N ILE A 149 -3.65 -0.50 -33.53
CA ILE A 149 -2.66 -1.42 -32.93
C ILE A 149 -2.84 -1.53 -31.42
N TYR A 150 -3.10 -0.41 -30.73
CA TYR A 150 -3.37 -0.41 -29.31
C TYR A 150 -4.62 -1.21 -28.95
N LEU A 151 -5.72 -0.99 -29.68
CA LEU A 151 -6.98 -1.71 -29.49
C LEU A 151 -6.86 -3.20 -29.81
N GLU A 152 -6.09 -3.57 -30.82
CA GLU A 152 -5.76 -4.96 -31.10
C GLU A 152 -5.03 -5.62 -29.92
N GLY A 153 -4.06 -4.93 -29.34
CA GLY A 153 -3.36 -5.39 -28.14
C GLY A 153 -4.29 -5.56 -26.94
N ALA A 154 -5.19 -4.60 -26.69
CA ALA A 154 -6.18 -4.67 -25.62
C ALA A 154 -7.15 -5.84 -25.78
N VAL A 155 -7.66 -6.07 -27.00
CA VAL A 155 -8.49 -7.25 -27.33
C VAL A 155 -7.77 -8.54 -26.98
N LEU A 156 -6.48 -8.65 -27.34
CA LEU A 156 -5.66 -9.83 -27.05
C LEU A 156 -5.52 -10.06 -25.53
N ILE A 157 -5.38 -9.01 -24.73
CA ILE A 157 -5.31 -9.13 -23.26
C ILE A 157 -6.61 -9.76 -22.71
N TYR A 158 -7.78 -9.25 -23.12
CA TYR A 158 -9.06 -9.81 -22.67
C TYR A 158 -9.27 -11.25 -23.15
N GLN A 159 -8.86 -11.57 -24.37
CA GLN A 159 -8.91 -12.94 -24.90
C GLN A 159 -8.00 -13.87 -24.11
N ALA A 160 -6.80 -13.42 -23.75
CA ALA A 160 -5.86 -14.21 -22.97
C ALA A 160 -6.43 -14.53 -21.57
N LEU A 161 -7.05 -13.56 -20.90
CA LEU A 161 -7.71 -13.76 -19.61
C LEU A 161 -8.88 -14.76 -19.70
N ARG A 162 -9.72 -14.65 -20.73
CA ARG A 162 -10.83 -15.60 -20.96
C ARG A 162 -10.31 -17.01 -21.25
N ASN A 163 -9.29 -17.17 -22.07
CA ASN A 163 -8.68 -18.46 -22.37
C ASN A 163 -8.06 -19.08 -21.12
N TYR A 164 -7.32 -18.31 -20.35
CA TYR A 164 -6.78 -18.76 -19.06
C TYR A 164 -7.91 -19.25 -18.14
N THR A 165 -9.01 -18.51 -18.05
CA THR A 165 -10.18 -18.88 -17.23
C THR A 165 -10.79 -20.22 -17.70
N ARG A 166 -10.88 -20.48 -19.03
CA ARG A 166 -11.34 -21.78 -19.57
C ARG A 166 -10.37 -22.90 -19.25
N ARG A 167 -9.05 -22.66 -19.36
CA ARG A 167 -8.03 -23.64 -18.96
C ARG A 167 -8.11 -23.97 -17.48
N ALA A 168 -8.36 -22.96 -16.64
CA ALA A 168 -8.59 -23.16 -15.21
C ALA A 168 -9.84 -24.05 -14.95
N ALA A 169 -10.90 -23.90 -15.74
CA ALA A 169 -12.08 -24.75 -15.65
C ALA A 169 -11.77 -26.20 -16.06
N GLU A 170 -10.96 -26.41 -17.08
CA GLU A 170 -10.49 -27.75 -17.47
C GLU A 170 -9.65 -28.40 -16.38
N ALA A 171 -8.74 -27.64 -15.74
CA ALA A 171 -7.92 -28.11 -14.63
C ALA A 171 -8.80 -28.49 -13.42
N ALA A 172 -9.78 -27.65 -13.07
CA ALA A 172 -10.75 -27.93 -12.02
C ALA A 172 -11.60 -29.18 -12.31
N THR A 173 -12.00 -29.37 -13.58
CA THR A 173 -12.74 -30.58 -14.02
C THR A 173 -11.89 -31.84 -13.83
N LYS A 174 -10.61 -31.80 -14.24
CA LYS A 174 -9.67 -32.92 -14.09
C LYS A 174 -9.44 -33.26 -12.61
N ALA A 175 -9.46 -32.24 -11.72
CA ALA A 175 -9.37 -32.43 -10.26
C ALA A 175 -10.70 -32.85 -9.60
N GLY A 176 -11.78 -33.02 -10.37
CA GLY A 176 -13.10 -33.39 -9.84
C GLY A 176 -13.90 -32.25 -9.21
N LEU A 177 -13.45 -31.01 -9.33
CA LEU A 177 -14.10 -29.81 -8.78
C LEU A 177 -15.12 -29.22 -9.78
N HIS A 178 -16.14 -30.00 -10.10
CA HIS A 178 -17.10 -29.67 -11.17
C HIS A 178 -17.86 -28.37 -10.97
N ASP A 179 -18.22 -28.00 -9.72
CA ASP A 179 -18.92 -26.75 -9.43
C ASP A 179 -18.02 -25.53 -9.62
N ALA A 180 -16.74 -25.65 -9.26
CA ALA A 180 -15.74 -24.61 -9.53
C ALA A 180 -15.51 -24.47 -11.05
N ALA A 181 -15.43 -25.58 -11.77
CA ALA A 181 -15.31 -25.58 -13.23
C ALA A 181 -16.49 -24.88 -13.91
N LYS A 182 -17.74 -25.16 -13.48
CA LYS A 182 -18.93 -24.47 -13.98
C LYS A 182 -18.90 -22.96 -13.70
N CYS A 183 -18.43 -22.57 -12.52
CA CYS A 183 -18.24 -21.16 -12.14
C CYS A 183 -17.27 -20.46 -13.12
N LEU A 184 -16.12 -21.08 -13.37
CA LEU A 184 -15.09 -20.54 -14.30
C LEU A 184 -15.60 -20.44 -15.73
N LEU A 185 -16.27 -21.47 -16.26
CA LEU A 185 -16.87 -21.42 -17.60
C LEU A 185 -17.91 -20.30 -17.72
N ALA A 186 -18.71 -20.10 -16.66
CA ALA A 186 -19.70 -19.04 -16.64
C ALA A 186 -19.07 -17.66 -16.76
N ILE A 187 -18.01 -17.36 -16.01
CA ILE A 187 -17.32 -16.04 -16.03
C ILE A 187 -16.42 -15.86 -17.25
N ALA A 188 -15.97 -16.94 -17.90
CA ALA A 188 -15.24 -16.85 -19.16
C ALA A 188 -16.11 -16.31 -20.32
N ASP A 189 -17.42 -16.62 -20.28
CA ASP A 189 -18.34 -16.37 -21.39
C ASP A 189 -19.48 -15.39 -21.06
N ASN A 190 -19.64 -15.02 -19.79
CA ASN A 190 -20.67 -14.08 -19.33
C ASN A 190 -20.12 -13.18 -18.22
N PRO A 191 -20.77 -12.02 -17.97
CA PRO A 191 -20.60 -11.30 -16.72
C PRO A 191 -20.97 -12.19 -15.50
N PRO A 192 -20.32 -12.02 -14.35
CA PRO A 192 -20.67 -12.76 -13.14
C PRO A 192 -22.12 -12.48 -12.71
N LYS A 193 -22.80 -13.49 -12.19
CA LYS A 193 -24.20 -13.43 -11.74
C LYS A 193 -24.40 -13.86 -10.30
N THR A 194 -23.42 -14.55 -9.70
CA THR A 194 -23.46 -15.04 -8.33
C THR A 194 -22.28 -14.51 -7.54
N PHE A 195 -22.40 -14.51 -6.22
CA PHE A 195 -21.30 -14.09 -5.31
C PHE A 195 -19.99 -14.83 -5.59
N ARG A 196 -20.08 -16.18 -5.75
CA ARG A 196 -18.89 -16.98 -6.08
C ARG A 196 -18.29 -16.58 -7.43
N GLN A 197 -19.11 -16.35 -8.46
CA GLN A 197 -18.64 -15.94 -9.79
C GLN A 197 -17.96 -14.57 -9.72
N ALA A 198 -18.54 -13.63 -9.00
CA ALA A 198 -17.98 -12.29 -8.83
C ALA A 198 -16.62 -12.33 -8.11
N LEU A 199 -16.52 -13.05 -6.99
CA LEU A 199 -15.27 -13.20 -6.25
C LEU A 199 -14.21 -13.96 -7.06
N GLN A 200 -14.61 -14.99 -7.84
CA GLN A 200 -13.71 -15.73 -8.73
C GLN A 200 -13.19 -14.86 -9.89
N ALA A 201 -13.99 -13.95 -10.44
CA ALA A 201 -13.54 -13.04 -11.49
C ALA A 201 -12.51 -12.03 -10.96
N VAL A 202 -12.74 -11.49 -9.76
CA VAL A 202 -11.77 -10.63 -9.06
C VAL A 202 -10.46 -11.40 -8.86
N TRP A 203 -10.53 -12.64 -8.32
CA TRP A 203 -9.36 -13.46 -8.07
C TRP A 203 -8.55 -13.77 -9.35
N ILE A 204 -9.19 -14.08 -10.48
CA ILE A 204 -8.47 -14.37 -11.74
C ILE A 204 -7.68 -13.16 -12.21
N LEU A 205 -8.28 -11.97 -12.20
CA LEU A 205 -7.58 -10.75 -12.62
C LEU A 205 -6.44 -10.41 -11.66
N GLU A 206 -6.69 -10.46 -10.36
CA GLU A 206 -5.70 -10.24 -9.32
C GLU A 206 -4.50 -11.18 -9.47
N LEU A 207 -4.76 -12.49 -9.59
CA LEU A 207 -3.71 -13.50 -9.77
C LEU A 207 -2.84 -13.20 -10.99
N VAL A 208 -3.45 -12.97 -12.15
CA VAL A 208 -2.71 -12.71 -13.39
C VAL A 208 -1.91 -11.41 -13.29
N TYR A 209 -2.53 -10.35 -12.78
CA TYR A 209 -1.86 -9.07 -12.62
C TYR A 209 -0.69 -9.15 -11.64
N CYS A 210 -0.93 -9.62 -10.43
CA CYS A 210 0.06 -9.64 -9.37
C CYS A 210 1.21 -10.62 -9.61
N THR A 211 0.97 -11.72 -10.32
CA THR A 211 2.01 -12.74 -10.52
C THR A 211 2.69 -12.70 -11.86
N ILE A 212 2.07 -12.11 -12.89
CA ILE A 212 2.58 -12.12 -14.26
C ILE A 212 2.85 -10.72 -14.79
N ALA A 213 1.87 -9.81 -14.73
CA ALA A 213 1.96 -8.53 -15.42
C ALA A 213 2.76 -7.49 -14.64
N ALA A 214 2.47 -7.29 -13.35
CA ALA A 214 3.05 -6.21 -12.58
C ALA A 214 4.45 -6.50 -12.03
N LEU A 215 5.33 -5.50 -12.04
CA LEU A 215 6.67 -5.58 -11.46
C LEU A 215 6.64 -5.53 -9.94
N ASN A 216 5.91 -4.56 -9.40
CA ASN A 216 5.68 -4.38 -7.97
C ASN A 216 4.17 -4.44 -7.72
N PRO A 217 3.60 -5.64 -7.63
CA PRO A 217 2.18 -5.87 -7.73
C PRO A 217 1.41 -5.50 -6.46
N THR A 218 1.60 -4.30 -5.95
CA THR A 218 0.76 -3.71 -4.94
C THR A 218 -0.55 -3.29 -5.57
N LEU A 219 -1.64 -3.97 -5.23
CA LEU A 219 -2.95 -3.79 -5.82
C LEU A 219 -4.00 -3.49 -4.76
N THR A 220 -4.91 -2.54 -5.01
CA THR A 220 -6.12 -2.44 -4.21
C THR A 220 -7.28 -3.20 -4.84
N LEU A 221 -7.93 -4.02 -4.02
CA LEU A 221 -9.07 -4.86 -4.40
C LEU A 221 -10.40 -4.10 -4.32
N GLY A 222 -10.34 -2.83 -3.95
CA GLY A 222 -11.53 -2.01 -3.82
C GLY A 222 -12.37 -2.33 -2.59
N ARG A 223 -13.57 -1.79 -2.61
CA ARG A 223 -14.58 -1.96 -1.55
C ARG A 223 -15.43 -3.20 -1.85
N LEU A 224 -14.86 -4.40 -1.70
CA LEU A 224 -15.54 -5.64 -2.07
C LEU A 224 -16.82 -5.89 -1.28
N ASP A 225 -16.94 -5.39 -0.06
CA ASP A 225 -18.18 -5.45 0.72
C ASP A 225 -19.33 -4.68 0.07
N MET A 226 -19.01 -3.57 -0.64
CA MET A 226 -19.99 -2.79 -1.41
C MET A 226 -20.22 -3.36 -2.81
N LEU A 227 -19.15 -3.75 -3.49
CA LEU A 227 -19.18 -4.24 -4.86
C LEU A 227 -19.89 -5.61 -4.97
N LEU A 228 -19.83 -6.42 -3.93
CA LEU A 228 -20.36 -7.79 -3.92
C LEU A 228 -21.67 -7.94 -3.16
N ILE A 229 -22.18 -6.89 -2.48
CA ILE A 229 -23.34 -7.01 -1.60
C ILE A 229 -24.62 -7.46 -2.34
N ASP A 230 -24.85 -6.95 -3.53
CA ASP A 230 -26.05 -7.33 -4.31
C ASP A 230 -25.97 -8.79 -4.80
N PHE A 231 -24.80 -9.26 -5.20
CA PHE A 231 -24.57 -10.67 -5.52
C PHE A 231 -24.84 -11.56 -4.30
N TYR A 232 -24.33 -11.17 -3.14
CA TYR A 232 -24.55 -11.87 -1.88
C TYR A 232 -26.04 -11.93 -1.52
N LYS A 233 -26.73 -10.79 -1.47
CA LYS A 233 -28.15 -10.71 -1.14
C LYS A 233 -29.03 -11.52 -2.08
N ASN A 234 -28.77 -11.45 -3.37
CA ASN A 234 -29.50 -12.22 -4.38
C ASN A 234 -29.30 -13.73 -4.21
N ASP A 235 -28.07 -14.18 -3.92
CA ASP A 235 -27.78 -15.59 -3.72
C ASP A 235 -28.37 -16.12 -2.41
N ILE A 236 -28.36 -15.33 -1.32
CA ILE A 236 -29.04 -15.64 -0.06
C ILE A 236 -30.56 -15.76 -0.29
N ALA A 237 -31.17 -14.77 -0.92
CA ALA A 237 -32.62 -14.76 -1.17
C ALA A 237 -33.06 -15.91 -2.06
N SER A 238 -32.21 -16.33 -3.01
CA SER A 238 -32.48 -17.46 -3.90
C SER A 238 -32.13 -18.83 -3.29
N GLY A 239 -31.54 -18.84 -2.09
CA GLY A 239 -31.08 -20.09 -1.43
C GLY A 239 -29.90 -20.78 -2.14
N ILE A 240 -29.17 -20.04 -2.98
CA ILE A 240 -27.97 -20.53 -3.66
C ILE A 240 -26.78 -20.53 -2.69
N LEU A 241 -26.73 -19.54 -1.77
CA LEU A 241 -25.68 -19.33 -0.80
C LEU A 241 -26.27 -19.20 0.61
N ASP A 242 -25.52 -19.57 1.62
CA ASP A 242 -25.74 -19.21 3.02
C ASP A 242 -24.55 -18.45 3.59
N GLU A 243 -24.71 -17.80 4.74
CA GLU A 243 -23.68 -16.98 5.37
C GLU A 243 -22.40 -17.76 5.64
N GLU A 244 -22.51 -19.01 6.11
CA GLU A 244 -21.36 -19.88 6.38
C GLU A 244 -20.57 -20.17 5.10
N SER A 245 -21.25 -20.48 4.01
CA SER A 245 -20.63 -20.72 2.69
C SER A 245 -19.96 -19.46 2.12
N ALA A 246 -20.58 -18.29 2.31
CA ALA A 246 -19.97 -17.01 1.95
C ALA A 246 -18.68 -16.77 2.75
N GLY A 247 -18.70 -17.02 4.06
CA GLY A 247 -17.53 -16.94 4.92
C GLY A 247 -16.40 -17.88 4.48
N LYS A 248 -16.71 -19.10 4.06
CA LYS A 248 -15.74 -20.07 3.53
C LYS A 248 -15.09 -19.56 2.22
N LEU A 249 -15.88 -19.02 1.29
CA LEU A 249 -15.35 -18.44 0.05
C LEU A 249 -14.42 -17.24 0.32
N ILE A 250 -14.79 -16.35 1.25
CA ILE A 250 -13.97 -15.23 1.67
C ILE A 250 -12.67 -15.73 2.34
N THR A 251 -12.75 -16.74 3.20
CA THR A 251 -11.57 -17.32 3.84
C THR A 251 -10.63 -17.96 2.80
N ASP A 252 -11.16 -18.67 1.81
CA ASP A 252 -10.34 -19.22 0.72
C ASP A 252 -9.70 -18.11 -0.12
N PHE A 253 -10.43 -17.03 -0.38
CA PHE A 253 -9.87 -15.84 -1.02
C PHE A 253 -8.71 -15.24 -0.21
N TYR A 254 -8.85 -15.15 1.11
CA TYR A 254 -7.75 -14.72 1.98
C TYR A 254 -6.56 -15.69 1.97
N CYS A 255 -6.82 -17.00 1.96
CA CYS A 255 -5.77 -18.00 1.82
C CYS A 255 -4.99 -17.82 0.51
N LYS A 256 -5.69 -17.60 -0.61
CA LYS A 256 -5.10 -17.36 -1.92
C LYS A 256 -4.23 -16.10 -1.93
N ASN A 257 -4.75 -15.00 -1.38
CA ASN A 257 -3.99 -13.75 -1.25
C ASN A 257 -2.73 -13.92 -0.37
N ASN A 258 -2.82 -14.70 0.70
CA ASN A 258 -1.70 -14.90 1.61
C ASN A 258 -0.55 -15.71 0.99
N ILE A 259 -0.81 -16.51 -0.03
CA ILE A 259 0.19 -17.29 -0.76
C ILE A 259 0.61 -16.67 -2.10
N ILE A 260 -0.01 -15.57 -2.52
CA ILE A 260 0.33 -14.90 -3.77
C ILE A 260 1.75 -14.35 -3.70
N MET A 261 2.53 -14.60 -4.74
CA MET A 261 3.90 -14.10 -4.85
C MET A 261 4.02 -13.22 -6.06
N GLY A 262 4.64 -12.09 -5.86
CA GLY A 262 5.09 -11.24 -6.94
C GLY A 262 6.11 -11.93 -7.85
N ARG A 263 6.50 -11.24 -8.91
CA ARG A 263 7.41 -11.79 -9.94
C ARG A 263 8.83 -12.05 -9.45
N GLY A 264 9.23 -11.51 -8.29
CA GLY A 264 10.57 -11.69 -7.74
C GLY A 264 11.67 -10.90 -8.45
N GLU A 265 11.37 -10.19 -9.51
CA GLU A 265 12.35 -9.48 -10.34
C GLU A 265 12.99 -8.29 -9.62
N HIS A 266 12.25 -7.68 -8.72
CA HIS A 266 12.76 -6.58 -7.91
C HIS A 266 13.96 -6.98 -7.05
N GLN A 267 14.08 -8.26 -6.71
CA GLN A 267 15.20 -8.76 -5.95
C GLN A 267 16.51 -8.76 -6.71
N LEU A 268 16.44 -8.91 -8.01
CA LEU A 268 17.63 -8.98 -8.86
C LEU A 268 18.31 -7.62 -9.02
N SER A 269 17.56 -6.53 -8.91
CA SER A 269 18.11 -5.18 -8.89
C SER A 269 18.82 -4.83 -7.58
N TYR A 270 18.61 -5.61 -6.51
CA TYR A 270 19.21 -5.40 -5.19
C TYR A 270 20.31 -6.42 -4.82
N VAL A 271 20.64 -7.34 -5.71
CA VAL A 271 21.66 -8.38 -5.47
C VAL A 271 23.08 -7.83 -5.48
N ASP A 272 23.32 -6.66 -6.06
CA ASP A 272 24.63 -6.04 -6.10
C ASP A 272 25.02 -5.33 -4.77
N GLY A 273 25.12 -6.12 -3.69
CA GLY A 273 25.99 -5.79 -2.56
C GLY A 273 25.42 -4.90 -1.44
N ALA A 274 24.20 -4.43 -1.50
CA ALA A 274 23.55 -3.82 -0.35
C ALA A 274 22.82 -4.90 0.47
N ASP A 275 23.32 -5.17 1.67
CA ASP A 275 22.65 -5.99 2.68
C ASP A 275 21.41 -5.23 3.24
N THR A 276 20.49 -4.92 2.36
CA THR A 276 19.20 -4.30 2.69
C THR A 276 18.15 -5.39 2.85
N GLY A 277 18.42 -6.38 3.71
CA GLY A 277 17.53 -7.51 4.02
C GLY A 277 16.06 -7.16 4.27
N TRP A 278 15.80 -5.89 4.45
CA TRP A 278 14.53 -5.21 4.53
C TRP A 278 13.80 -5.09 3.18
N GLU A 279 14.51 -4.70 2.10
CA GLU A 279 13.93 -4.52 0.77
C GLU A 279 13.69 -5.86 0.06
N ARG A 280 14.48 -6.90 0.37
CA ARG A 280 14.26 -8.24 -0.13
C ARG A 280 12.86 -8.76 0.18
N ASN A 281 12.35 -8.51 1.38
CA ASN A 281 11.06 -9.02 1.81
C ASN A 281 9.87 -8.28 1.20
N LEU A 282 10.05 -7.03 0.79
CA LEU A 282 9.04 -6.25 0.06
C LEU A 282 8.74 -6.82 -1.32
N CYS A 283 9.76 -7.35 -1.97
CA CYS A 283 9.70 -7.70 -3.38
C CYS A 283 9.12 -9.08 -3.66
N TYR A 284 9.09 -9.98 -2.67
CA TYR A 284 8.45 -11.29 -2.81
C TYR A 284 6.97 -11.27 -2.54
N ASP A 285 6.55 -10.38 -1.68
CA ASP A 285 5.19 -10.29 -1.21
C ASP A 285 4.59 -8.98 -1.68
N SER A 286 3.67 -9.07 -2.59
CA SER A 286 2.87 -7.95 -3.04
C SER A 286 1.74 -7.74 -2.07
N PRO A 287 1.71 -6.64 -1.32
CA PRO A 287 0.56 -6.35 -0.48
C PRO A 287 -0.65 -6.05 -1.35
N GLN A 288 -1.71 -6.83 -1.19
CA GLN A 288 -3.03 -6.54 -1.72
C GLN A 288 -3.85 -5.85 -0.62
N TYR A 289 -4.54 -4.77 -0.99
CA TYR A 289 -5.34 -3.98 -0.07
C TYR A 289 -6.82 -4.20 -0.34
N LEU A 290 -7.56 -4.55 0.70
CA LEU A 290 -9.01 -4.70 0.66
C LEU A 290 -9.64 -3.63 1.55
N THR A 291 -10.44 -2.76 0.98
CA THR A 291 -11.12 -1.67 1.68
C THR A 291 -12.53 -2.09 2.08
N LEU A 292 -12.92 -1.82 3.33
CA LEU A 292 -14.23 -2.16 3.88
C LEU A 292 -14.87 -0.98 4.62
N GLY A 293 -16.18 -0.91 4.65
CA GLY A 293 -16.97 0.07 5.40
C GLY A 293 -16.86 1.50 4.89
N GLY A 294 -17.10 2.48 5.78
CA GLY A 294 -16.99 3.90 5.50
C GLY A 294 -18.27 4.56 5.02
N LEU A 295 -18.13 5.70 4.36
CA LEU A 295 -19.24 6.53 3.89
C LEU A 295 -19.47 6.34 2.38
N ASP A 296 -20.74 6.55 1.96
CA ASP A 296 -21.09 6.83 0.57
C ASP A 296 -20.99 8.34 0.23
N ALA A 297 -21.24 8.70 -1.01
CA ALA A 297 -21.22 10.09 -1.47
C ALA A 297 -22.29 10.98 -0.79
N SER A 298 -23.32 10.40 -0.21
CA SER A 298 -24.36 11.08 0.55
C SER A 298 -24.02 11.25 2.03
N GLY A 299 -22.87 10.72 2.46
CA GLY A 299 -22.41 10.76 3.86
C GLY A 299 -23.08 9.73 4.77
N ASN A 300 -23.71 8.68 4.21
CA ASN A 300 -24.27 7.59 4.99
C ASN A 300 -23.23 6.49 5.19
N CYS A 301 -23.24 5.88 6.39
CA CYS A 301 -22.44 4.69 6.63
C CYS A 301 -22.93 3.51 5.77
N VAL A 302 -21.98 2.79 5.17
CA VAL A 302 -22.26 1.65 4.28
C VAL A 302 -21.90 0.30 4.89
N ASP A 303 -21.58 0.26 6.17
CA ASP A 303 -21.40 -1.01 6.87
C ASP A 303 -22.61 -1.92 6.65
N ASN A 304 -22.36 -3.15 6.30
CA ASN A 304 -23.39 -4.11 5.94
C ASN A 304 -23.05 -5.53 6.40
N GLU A 305 -23.96 -6.48 6.18
CA GLU A 305 -23.75 -7.88 6.57
C GLU A 305 -22.52 -8.51 5.93
N LEU A 306 -22.17 -8.12 4.71
CA LEU A 306 -20.98 -8.63 4.03
C LEU A 306 -19.69 -8.02 4.62
N THR A 307 -19.71 -6.74 5.03
CA THR A 307 -18.63 -6.13 5.83
C THR A 307 -18.34 -6.96 7.07
N ALA A 308 -19.39 -7.34 7.81
CA ALA A 308 -19.26 -8.19 9.00
C ALA A 308 -18.65 -9.56 8.69
N ILE A 309 -19.07 -10.20 7.58
CA ILE A 309 -18.53 -11.50 7.16
C ILE A 309 -17.05 -11.38 6.77
N PHE A 310 -16.66 -10.36 6.01
CA PHE A 310 -15.25 -10.10 5.68
C PHE A 310 -14.41 -9.94 6.95
N VAL A 311 -14.81 -9.06 7.88
CA VAL A 311 -14.07 -8.82 9.13
C VAL A 311 -13.98 -10.09 9.98
N ARG A 312 -15.09 -10.81 10.17
CA ARG A 312 -15.14 -12.04 10.99
C ARG A 312 -14.16 -13.10 10.51
N ASN A 313 -14.00 -13.24 9.20
CA ASN A 313 -13.18 -14.28 8.58
C ASN A 313 -11.70 -13.90 8.38
N ILE A 314 -11.25 -12.72 8.86
CA ILE A 314 -9.82 -12.39 8.86
C ILE A 314 -9.05 -13.41 9.71
N VAL A 315 -8.00 -13.97 9.14
CA VAL A 315 -7.08 -14.90 9.83
C VAL A 315 -5.90 -14.13 10.40
N SER A 316 -5.74 -14.15 11.71
CA SER A 316 -4.81 -13.25 12.44
C SER A 316 -3.33 -13.38 12.05
N ARG A 317 -2.91 -14.53 11.56
CA ARG A 317 -1.52 -14.78 11.14
C ARG A 317 -1.26 -14.58 9.65
N PHE A 318 -2.28 -14.17 8.89
CA PHE A 318 -2.11 -13.89 7.49
C PHE A 318 -1.47 -12.51 7.28
N LYS A 319 -0.61 -12.42 6.29
CA LYS A 319 0.05 -11.22 5.86
C LYS A 319 -0.82 -10.44 4.87
N ASN A 320 -1.42 -11.14 3.92
CA ASN A 320 -2.31 -10.64 2.88
C ASN A 320 -3.71 -11.29 2.95
N PRO A 321 -4.75 -10.61 2.45
CA PRO A 321 -4.75 -9.21 2.06
C PRO A 321 -4.66 -8.27 3.27
N PHE A 322 -4.22 -7.06 3.01
CA PHE A 322 -4.24 -5.97 3.99
C PHE A 322 -5.64 -5.39 4.05
N ILE A 323 -6.27 -5.43 5.22
CA ILE A 323 -7.62 -4.89 5.40
C ILE A 323 -7.54 -3.43 5.83
N VAL A 324 -8.16 -2.55 5.04
CA VAL A 324 -8.35 -1.14 5.36
C VAL A 324 -9.80 -0.94 5.77
N TYR A 325 -10.07 -0.80 7.07
CA TYR A 325 -11.41 -0.45 7.53
C TYR A 325 -11.57 1.06 7.58
N ARG A 326 -12.57 1.58 6.89
CA ARG A 326 -12.92 2.99 6.83
C ARG A 326 -13.94 3.28 7.94
N TYR A 327 -13.47 3.82 9.06
CA TYR A 327 -14.29 4.17 10.21
C TYR A 327 -15.02 5.49 9.97
N CYS A 328 -16.30 5.55 10.32
CA CYS A 328 -17.07 6.77 10.48
C CYS A 328 -17.81 6.76 11.83
N ASN A 329 -18.29 7.91 12.28
CA ASN A 329 -19.03 8.02 13.55
C ASN A 329 -20.37 7.28 13.56
N GLN A 330 -20.85 6.86 12.38
CA GLN A 330 -22.07 6.06 12.18
C GLN A 330 -21.77 4.57 11.96
N SER A 331 -20.50 4.13 12.05
CA SER A 331 -20.13 2.72 11.89
C SER A 331 -20.94 1.82 12.82
N ASP A 332 -21.36 0.67 12.31
CA ASP A 332 -22.11 -0.30 13.09
C ASP A 332 -21.34 -0.74 14.35
N PRO A 333 -21.92 -0.63 15.56
CA PRO A 333 -21.20 -0.90 16.82
C PRO A 333 -20.66 -2.33 16.92
N GLU A 334 -21.37 -3.32 16.37
CA GLU A 334 -20.94 -4.73 16.41
C GLU A 334 -19.78 -4.96 15.42
N ILE A 335 -19.87 -4.37 14.22
CA ILE A 335 -18.77 -4.41 13.25
C ILE A 335 -17.56 -3.68 13.82
N TRP A 336 -17.74 -2.50 14.41
CA TRP A 336 -16.67 -1.75 15.05
C TRP A 336 -15.95 -2.56 16.14
N LYS A 337 -16.71 -3.24 17.00
CA LYS A 337 -16.15 -4.10 18.02
C LYS A 337 -15.35 -5.27 17.44
N MET A 338 -15.85 -5.89 16.35
CA MET A 338 -15.12 -6.95 15.64
C MET A 338 -13.81 -6.41 15.03
N VAL A 339 -13.85 -5.24 14.40
CA VAL A 339 -12.68 -4.57 13.81
C VAL A 339 -11.62 -4.30 14.88
N CYS A 340 -12.01 -3.71 16.01
CA CYS A 340 -11.10 -3.50 17.15
C CYS A 340 -10.57 -4.82 17.72
N GLY A 341 -11.37 -5.87 17.74
CA GLY A 341 -10.94 -7.21 18.13
C GLY A 341 -9.86 -7.75 17.21
N LYS A 342 -10.01 -7.60 15.88
CA LYS A 342 -9.01 -8.00 14.90
C LYS A 342 -7.74 -7.15 14.97
N LEU A 343 -7.86 -5.85 15.23
CA LEU A 343 -6.72 -4.99 15.48
C LEU A 343 -5.94 -5.43 16.73
N ALA A 344 -6.67 -5.79 17.80
CA ALA A 344 -6.11 -6.22 19.07
C ALA A 344 -5.48 -7.63 19.05
N ASP A 345 -5.83 -8.48 18.09
CA ASP A 345 -5.22 -9.80 17.90
C ASP A 345 -4.01 -9.77 16.94
N GLY A 346 -3.66 -8.59 16.44
CA GLY A 346 -2.53 -8.41 15.53
C GLY A 346 -2.79 -8.81 14.08
N SER A 347 -4.07 -8.93 13.68
CA SER A 347 -4.45 -9.18 12.28
C SER A 347 -3.95 -8.10 11.33
N SER A 348 -3.85 -8.44 10.03
CA SER A 348 -3.50 -7.51 8.96
C SER A 348 -4.64 -6.53 8.66
N ILE A 349 -4.97 -5.70 9.65
CA ILE A 349 -6.00 -4.66 9.57
C ILE A 349 -5.44 -3.32 10.07
N LEU A 350 -5.85 -2.26 9.41
CA LEU A 350 -5.65 -0.89 9.83
C LEU A 350 -6.96 -0.11 9.69
N ILE A 351 -7.08 0.99 10.41
CA ILE A 351 -8.33 1.76 10.46
C ILE A 351 -8.04 3.20 10.04
N TYR A 352 -8.83 3.73 9.11
CA TYR A 352 -8.83 5.12 8.68
C TYR A 352 -10.08 5.86 9.16
N ASN A 353 -9.92 7.12 9.53
CA ASN A 353 -11.02 8.04 9.76
C ASN A 353 -11.54 8.57 8.41
N ASP A 354 -12.68 8.09 8.01
CA ASP A 354 -13.23 8.30 6.69
C ASP A 354 -13.51 9.78 6.38
N HIS A 355 -14.05 10.51 7.36
CA HIS A 355 -14.34 11.94 7.22
C HIS A 355 -13.08 12.76 6.89
N ILE A 356 -11.95 12.43 7.51
CA ILE A 356 -10.70 13.17 7.30
C ILE A 356 -10.19 12.93 5.88
N VAL A 357 -10.16 11.66 5.44
CA VAL A 357 -9.63 11.32 4.12
C VAL A 357 -10.49 11.88 3.00
N ILE A 358 -11.82 11.72 3.10
CA ILE A 358 -12.76 12.26 2.11
C ILE A 358 -12.62 13.80 2.02
N ASN A 359 -12.58 14.49 3.15
CA ASN A 359 -12.43 15.95 3.16
C ASN A 359 -11.08 16.38 2.55
N ALA A 360 -10.00 15.69 2.84
CA ALA A 360 -8.69 15.99 2.25
C ALA A 360 -8.69 15.81 0.73
N LEU A 361 -9.32 14.76 0.21
CA LEU A 361 -9.48 14.52 -1.22
C LEU A 361 -10.32 15.64 -1.89
N ILE A 362 -11.44 16.02 -1.27
CA ILE A 362 -12.29 17.11 -1.76
C ILE A 362 -11.54 18.45 -1.78
N ASN A 363 -10.81 18.75 -0.70
CA ASN A 363 -9.98 19.95 -0.60
C ASN A 363 -8.84 19.95 -1.64
N GLY A 364 -8.30 18.79 -1.96
CA GLY A 364 -7.32 18.60 -3.04
C GLY A 364 -7.92 18.71 -4.45
N GLY A 365 -9.26 18.71 -4.55
CA GLY A 365 -9.97 18.95 -5.80
C GLY A 365 -10.67 17.71 -6.39
N VAL A 366 -10.71 16.56 -5.72
CA VAL A 366 -11.51 15.39 -6.14
C VAL A 366 -13.00 15.71 -5.93
N SER A 367 -13.88 15.21 -6.81
CA SER A 367 -15.33 15.38 -6.62
C SER A 367 -15.81 14.66 -5.34
N PRO A 368 -16.87 15.13 -4.67
CA PRO A 368 -17.41 14.43 -3.49
C PRO A 368 -17.79 12.97 -3.78
N GLU A 369 -18.33 12.72 -4.96
CA GLU A 369 -18.75 11.39 -5.41
C GLU A 369 -17.55 10.45 -5.54
N ASP A 370 -16.48 10.91 -6.18
CA ASP A 370 -15.26 10.15 -6.38
C ASP A 370 -14.44 10.04 -5.09
N ALA A 371 -14.40 11.11 -4.28
CA ALA A 371 -13.73 11.10 -2.98
C ALA A 371 -14.33 10.04 -2.04
N ALA A 372 -15.64 9.82 -2.08
CA ALA A 372 -16.30 8.77 -1.32
C ALA A 372 -15.92 7.34 -1.78
N GLN A 373 -15.38 7.20 -3.00
CA GLN A 373 -14.93 5.92 -3.56
C GLN A 373 -13.42 5.69 -3.39
N TYR A 374 -12.76 6.45 -2.51
CA TYR A 374 -11.33 6.27 -2.31
C TYR A 374 -10.97 4.88 -1.78
N GLU A 375 -9.80 4.45 -2.16
CA GLU A 375 -9.13 3.25 -1.70
C GLU A 375 -7.71 3.60 -1.25
N MET A 376 -7.12 2.76 -0.41
CA MET A 376 -5.71 2.87 -0.04
C MET A 376 -4.91 1.78 -0.73
N PHE A 377 -3.72 2.12 -1.20
CA PHE A 377 -2.79 1.16 -1.78
C PHE A 377 -1.34 1.47 -1.37
N GLY A 378 -0.44 0.53 -1.62
CA GLY A 378 0.98 0.71 -1.35
C GLY A 378 1.26 1.07 0.09
N CYS A 379 2.01 2.13 0.28
CA CYS A 379 2.32 2.67 1.61
C CYS A 379 1.18 3.53 2.17
N ASN A 380 -0.08 3.11 2.00
CA ASN A 380 -1.30 3.80 2.44
C ASN A 380 -1.57 5.13 1.70
N TRP A 381 -1.36 5.18 0.41
CA TRP A 381 -1.73 6.35 -0.39
C TRP A 381 -3.16 6.23 -0.91
N PRO A 382 -3.91 7.34 -0.91
CA PRO A 382 -5.27 7.32 -1.43
C PRO A 382 -5.27 7.30 -2.94
N SER A 383 -6.14 6.50 -3.52
CA SER A 383 -6.52 6.53 -4.93
C SER A 383 -8.02 6.62 -5.10
N VAL A 384 -8.49 7.06 -6.24
CA VAL A 384 -9.89 6.95 -6.63
C VAL A 384 -10.03 5.69 -7.47
N SER A 385 -10.80 4.74 -7.01
CA SER A 385 -10.94 3.36 -7.51
C SER A 385 -10.88 3.25 -9.04
N GLY A 386 -9.73 2.82 -9.58
CA GLY A 386 -9.50 2.68 -11.03
C GLY A 386 -9.69 3.96 -11.86
N ASN A 387 -9.75 5.13 -11.23
CA ASN A 387 -9.99 6.43 -11.86
C ASN A 387 -8.93 7.49 -11.53
N SER A 388 -7.83 7.10 -10.92
CA SER A 388 -6.70 7.98 -10.66
C SER A 388 -5.37 7.30 -10.94
N VAL A 389 -4.36 8.12 -11.26
CA VAL A 389 -2.96 7.69 -11.33
C VAL A 389 -2.11 8.54 -10.39
N ASN A 390 -1.13 7.91 -9.76
CA ASN A 390 -0.13 8.57 -8.92
C ASN A 390 1.23 8.50 -9.62
N PRO A 391 1.59 9.48 -10.46
CA PRO A 391 2.79 9.41 -11.27
C PRO A 391 4.07 9.49 -10.44
N MET A 392 3.98 10.08 -9.26
CA MET A 392 5.14 10.30 -8.40
C MET A 392 4.72 10.64 -6.97
N VAL A 393 5.50 10.15 -6.02
CA VAL A 393 5.44 10.51 -4.60
C VAL A 393 6.70 11.27 -4.24
N PHE A 394 6.54 12.42 -3.56
CA PHE A 394 7.62 13.30 -3.17
C PHE A 394 7.89 13.19 -1.68
N HIS A 395 9.10 12.84 -1.33
CA HIS A 395 9.54 12.79 0.06
C HIS A 395 10.10 14.14 0.50
N THR A 396 9.36 14.85 1.35
CA THR A 396 9.77 16.12 1.96
C THR A 396 10.38 15.84 3.32
N THR A 397 11.71 15.94 3.42
CA THR A 397 12.45 15.61 4.63
C THR A 397 12.84 16.88 5.38
N TYR A 398 11.94 17.41 6.21
CA TYR A 398 12.20 18.64 6.98
C TYR A 398 13.39 18.53 7.93
N VAL A 399 13.72 17.34 8.42
CA VAL A 399 14.96 17.11 9.20
C VAL A 399 16.20 17.55 8.44
N THR A 400 16.31 17.15 7.17
CA THR A 400 17.42 17.55 6.30
C THR A 400 17.42 19.06 6.05
N TYR A 401 16.26 19.65 5.79
CA TYR A 401 16.14 21.10 5.56
C TYR A 401 16.55 21.90 6.79
N ILE A 402 16.21 21.45 8.00
CA ILE A 402 16.66 22.05 9.26
C ILE A 402 18.19 21.98 9.37
N LEU A 403 18.80 20.83 9.07
CA LEU A 403 20.26 20.67 9.13
C LEU A 403 20.99 21.55 8.11
N ASP A 404 20.49 21.65 6.90
CA ASP A 404 21.04 22.50 5.84
C ASP A 404 20.97 23.99 6.23
N LEU A 405 19.84 24.43 6.77
CA LEU A 405 19.68 25.80 7.28
C LEU A 405 20.59 26.11 8.47
N LEU A 406 20.73 25.18 9.41
CA LEU A 406 21.65 25.35 10.54
C LEU A 406 23.10 25.50 10.06
N LYS A 407 23.51 24.77 9.04
CA LYS A 407 24.81 24.91 8.41
C LYS A 407 24.95 26.29 7.77
N GLU A 408 24.02 26.69 6.90
CA GLU A 408 24.03 27.97 6.21
C GLU A 408 24.10 29.16 7.20
N ILE A 409 23.20 29.18 8.19
CA ILE A 409 23.13 30.23 9.22
C ILE A 409 24.42 30.31 10.06
N SER A 410 25.06 29.16 10.34
CA SER A 410 26.30 29.14 11.10
C SER A 410 27.52 29.60 10.30
N GLU A 411 27.51 29.38 8.98
CA GLU A 411 28.58 29.78 8.07
C GLU A 411 28.47 31.26 7.60
N ASP A 412 27.23 31.79 7.47
CA ASP A 412 26.99 33.18 7.07
C ASP A 412 27.05 34.21 8.21
N GLY A 413 27.15 33.75 9.45
CA GLY A 413 27.25 34.58 10.64
C GLY A 413 25.98 35.28 11.08
N THR A 414 24.80 34.93 10.50
CA THR A 414 23.50 35.56 10.81
C THR A 414 22.84 35.00 12.08
N ALA A 415 23.45 34.03 12.75
CA ALA A 415 22.92 33.33 13.90
C ALA A 415 22.50 34.24 15.10
N HIS A 416 23.19 35.40 15.25
CA HIS A 416 22.97 36.29 16.42
C HIS A 416 21.68 37.11 16.36
N SER A 417 21.04 37.24 15.20
CA SER A 417 19.85 38.08 15.01
C SER A 417 18.56 37.26 14.79
N LEU A 418 18.62 35.96 14.90
CA LEU A 418 17.49 35.06 14.61
C LEU A 418 16.69 34.76 15.88
N ASP A 419 15.38 34.66 15.71
CA ASP A 419 14.45 34.01 16.60
C ASP A 419 13.78 32.82 15.90
N ILE A 420 12.88 32.13 16.61
CA ILE A 420 12.21 30.94 16.07
C ILE A 420 11.27 31.29 14.90
N ASP A 421 10.67 32.47 14.88
CA ASP A 421 9.78 32.90 13.80
C ASP A 421 10.55 33.17 12.52
N MET A 422 11.68 33.83 12.62
CA MET A 422 12.61 34.07 11.50
C MET A 422 13.21 32.75 10.99
N PHE A 423 13.48 31.79 11.87
CA PHE A 423 13.93 30.46 11.47
C PHE A 423 12.86 29.72 10.66
N TYR A 424 11.62 29.77 11.09
CA TYR A 424 10.50 29.17 10.36
C TYR A 424 10.27 29.83 8.99
N GLU A 425 10.42 31.15 8.90
CA GLU A 425 10.33 31.87 7.62
C GLU A 425 11.40 31.39 6.62
N ARG A 426 12.64 31.22 7.09
CA ARG A 426 13.72 30.64 6.26
C ARG A 426 13.41 29.19 5.88
N LEU A 427 12.90 28.39 6.80
CA LEU A 427 12.54 26.99 6.55
C LEU A 427 11.42 26.88 5.50
N GLU A 428 10.39 27.74 5.58
CA GLU A 428 9.30 27.79 4.60
C GLU A 428 9.83 28.15 3.21
N ASN A 429 10.68 29.16 3.11
CA ASN A 429 11.29 29.58 1.84
C ASN A 429 12.21 28.48 1.26
N TYR A 430 13.01 27.83 2.08
CA TYR A 430 13.89 26.74 1.65
C TYR A 430 13.07 25.55 1.13
N ALA A 431 12.09 25.12 1.89
CA ALA A 431 11.20 24.02 1.51
C ALA A 431 10.39 24.34 0.23
N CYS A 432 9.89 25.57 0.11
CA CYS A 432 9.15 26.06 -1.06
C CYS A 432 9.98 25.92 -2.35
N ASN A 433 11.25 26.33 -2.31
CA ASN A 433 12.14 26.23 -3.48
C ASN A 433 12.36 24.78 -3.92
N ILE A 434 12.54 23.86 -2.98
CA ILE A 434 12.74 22.43 -3.30
C ILE A 434 11.46 21.81 -3.82
N ILE A 435 10.34 22.00 -3.13
CA ILE A 435 9.06 21.41 -3.47
C ILE A 435 8.60 21.88 -4.86
N ASN A 436 8.68 23.19 -5.17
CA ASN A 436 8.34 23.70 -6.49
C ASN A 436 9.18 23.06 -7.60
N LYS A 437 10.49 22.97 -7.40
CA LYS A 437 11.40 22.36 -8.38
C LYS A 437 11.06 20.88 -8.66
N GLU A 438 10.76 20.12 -7.61
CA GLU A 438 10.41 18.70 -7.78
C GLU A 438 9.01 18.54 -8.39
N PHE A 439 8.06 19.38 -8.02
CA PHE A 439 6.74 19.42 -8.64
C PHE A 439 6.82 19.72 -10.14
N ASP A 440 7.58 20.76 -10.53
CA ASP A 440 7.74 21.12 -11.94
C ASP A 440 8.35 19.97 -12.76
N LYS A 441 9.32 19.26 -12.22
CA LYS A 441 9.89 18.06 -12.88
C LYS A 441 8.83 16.98 -13.10
N ALA A 442 8.00 16.72 -12.07
CA ALA A 442 6.97 15.70 -12.16
C ALA A 442 5.85 16.10 -13.11
N LYS A 443 5.39 17.34 -13.00
CA LYS A 443 4.36 17.88 -13.90
C LYS A 443 4.82 17.83 -15.36
N ASN A 444 6.06 18.25 -15.65
CA ASN A 444 6.62 18.20 -16.99
C ASN A 444 6.69 16.75 -17.51
N ARG A 445 7.07 15.78 -16.68
CA ARG A 445 7.05 14.37 -17.05
C ARG A 445 5.64 13.88 -17.41
N VAL A 446 4.62 14.31 -16.67
CA VAL A 446 3.22 13.98 -16.98
C VAL A 446 2.74 14.69 -18.26
N LEU A 447 3.18 15.93 -18.49
CA LEU A 447 2.87 16.67 -19.73
C LEU A 447 3.48 16.05 -20.99
N GLU A 448 4.56 15.27 -20.86
CA GLU A 448 5.15 14.49 -21.95
C GLU A 448 4.30 13.26 -22.32
N TRP A 449 3.32 12.89 -21.48
CA TRP A 449 2.39 11.82 -21.83
C TRP A 449 1.53 12.23 -23.02
N PRO A 450 1.39 11.36 -24.02
CA PRO A 450 0.69 11.74 -25.25
C PRO A 450 -0.80 11.98 -24.97
N ALA A 451 -1.25 13.19 -25.21
CA ALA A 451 -2.67 13.56 -25.08
C ALA A 451 -3.54 13.04 -26.24
N THR A 452 -2.94 12.74 -27.39
CA THR A 452 -3.63 12.39 -28.63
C THR A 452 -3.20 11.08 -29.27
N ARG A 453 -2.21 10.39 -28.68
CA ARG A 453 -1.72 9.10 -29.17
C ARG A 453 -1.90 8.03 -28.09
N PRO A 454 -2.11 6.76 -28.50
CA PRO A 454 -2.08 5.66 -27.54
C PRO A 454 -0.77 5.67 -26.76
N GLY A 455 -0.87 5.59 -25.45
CA GLY A 455 0.28 5.37 -24.60
C GLY A 455 0.83 3.94 -24.74
N VAL A 456 1.75 3.57 -23.85
CA VAL A 456 2.19 2.18 -23.72
C VAL A 456 1.01 1.34 -23.22
N LEU A 457 0.67 0.27 -23.95
CA LEU A 457 -0.37 -0.64 -23.51
C LEU A 457 0.12 -1.44 -22.30
N LYS A 458 -0.68 -1.42 -21.23
CA LYS A 458 -0.44 -2.14 -19.99
C LYS A 458 -1.69 -2.91 -19.58
N VAL A 459 -1.54 -3.94 -18.76
CA VAL A 459 -2.70 -4.69 -18.24
C VAL A 459 -3.54 -3.81 -17.33
N ASP A 460 -2.92 -3.00 -16.48
CA ASP A 460 -3.63 -2.05 -15.62
C ASP A 460 -4.49 -1.08 -16.45
N GLY A 461 -3.95 -0.54 -17.53
CA GLY A 461 -4.66 0.37 -18.42
C GLY A 461 -5.95 -0.21 -19.05
N CYS A 462 -6.06 -1.53 -19.15
CA CYS A 462 -7.28 -2.20 -19.60
C CYS A 462 -8.41 -2.18 -18.56
N PHE A 463 -8.09 -1.92 -17.29
CA PHE A 463 -9.03 -1.95 -16.17
C PHE A 463 -9.12 -0.64 -15.40
N MET A 464 -8.37 0.39 -15.79
CA MET A 464 -8.41 1.74 -15.25
C MET A 464 -9.12 2.64 -16.24
N GLN A 465 -10.34 3.07 -15.92
CA GLN A 465 -11.14 3.90 -16.82
C GLN A 465 -11.87 4.97 -16.01
N GLY A 466 -11.84 6.20 -16.52
CA GLY A 466 -12.69 7.29 -16.07
C GLY A 466 -14.16 7.07 -16.45
N GLN A 467 -14.92 8.14 -16.58
CA GLN A 467 -16.35 8.07 -16.96
C GLN A 467 -16.56 7.49 -18.36
N GLU A 468 -15.61 7.73 -19.28
CA GLU A 468 -15.63 7.16 -20.62
C GLU A 468 -14.33 6.40 -20.88
N TRP A 469 -14.46 5.21 -21.47
CA TRP A 469 -13.30 4.43 -21.89
C TRP A 469 -12.57 5.14 -23.03
N LYS A 470 -11.39 5.67 -22.75
CA LYS A 470 -10.51 6.35 -23.73
C LYS A 470 -9.20 5.56 -23.85
N PRO A 471 -9.10 4.61 -24.78
CA PRO A 471 -8.00 3.67 -24.83
C PRO A 471 -6.62 4.30 -25.07
N TYR A 472 -6.56 5.56 -25.40
CA TYR A 472 -5.36 6.27 -25.80
C TYR A 472 -5.06 7.54 -24.97
N ALA A 473 -5.87 7.85 -23.96
CA ALA A 473 -5.56 8.99 -23.10
C ALA A 473 -4.57 8.56 -22.01
N VAL A 474 -3.50 9.29 -21.86
CA VAL A 474 -2.52 9.19 -20.75
C VAL A 474 -1.99 7.76 -20.56
N GLY A 475 -0.76 7.47 -20.74
CA GLY A 475 -0.07 6.16 -20.73
C GLY A 475 -0.52 5.06 -19.75
N ARG A 476 -1.60 5.26 -19.01
CA ARG A 476 -2.22 4.35 -18.04
C ARG A 476 -3.75 4.31 -18.14
N GLY A 477 -4.32 4.50 -19.32
CA GLY A 477 -5.76 4.52 -19.51
C GLY A 477 -6.40 5.89 -19.31
N SER A 478 -7.75 5.94 -19.37
CA SER A 478 -8.54 7.17 -19.32
C SER A 478 -9.01 7.43 -17.90
N VAL A 479 -8.13 7.95 -17.05
CA VAL A 479 -8.50 8.32 -15.68
C VAL A 479 -8.80 9.82 -15.58
N ASP A 480 -9.68 10.20 -14.67
CA ASP A 480 -10.07 11.59 -14.48
C ASP A 480 -9.08 12.38 -13.61
N TYR A 481 -8.26 11.68 -12.80
CA TYR A 481 -7.37 12.31 -11.84
C TYR A 481 -5.91 11.90 -12.00
N THR A 482 -5.01 12.89 -11.91
CA THR A 482 -3.57 12.70 -11.67
C THR A 482 -3.25 13.26 -10.29
N ILE A 483 -2.88 12.38 -9.35
CA ILE A 483 -2.64 12.74 -7.96
C ILE A 483 -1.14 12.86 -7.69
N PHE A 484 -0.68 14.07 -7.30
CA PHE A 484 0.68 14.31 -6.82
C PHE A 484 0.66 14.29 -5.29
N THR A 485 1.37 13.36 -4.68
CA THR A 485 1.41 13.20 -3.22
C THR A 485 2.74 13.69 -2.66
N PHE A 486 2.68 14.66 -1.72
CA PHE A 486 3.84 15.19 -0.99
C PHE A 486 3.88 14.60 0.42
N VAL A 487 4.87 13.75 0.67
CA VAL A 487 5.02 13.03 1.93
C VAL A 487 5.91 13.79 2.89
N ILE A 488 5.42 14.16 4.05
CA ILE A 488 6.26 14.64 5.15
C ILE A 488 6.88 13.43 5.81
N THR A 489 8.17 13.23 5.60
CA THR A 489 8.92 12.12 6.20
C THR A 489 9.51 12.53 7.54
N HIS A 490 9.61 11.58 8.47
CA HIS A 490 10.27 11.76 9.77
C HIS A 490 9.73 12.94 10.59
N LEU A 491 8.39 13.09 10.59
CA LEU A 491 7.68 14.22 11.19
C LEU A 491 8.12 14.50 12.62
N ALA A 492 8.13 13.49 13.50
CA ALA A 492 8.48 13.68 14.90
C ALA A 492 9.91 14.13 15.10
N SER A 493 10.89 13.58 14.34
CA SER A 493 12.29 14.04 14.41
C SER A 493 12.44 15.52 14.01
N ALA A 494 11.65 15.97 13.04
CA ALA A 494 11.65 17.39 12.65
C ALA A 494 11.02 18.28 13.73
N ILE A 495 9.88 17.89 14.29
CA ILE A 495 9.19 18.61 15.40
C ILE A 495 10.10 18.69 16.62
N ASP A 496 10.68 17.56 17.05
CA ASP A 496 11.55 17.50 18.21
C ASP A 496 12.80 18.38 18.04
N SER A 497 13.32 18.46 16.82
CA SER A 497 14.42 19.36 16.46
C SER A 497 14.03 20.84 16.58
N LEU A 498 12.82 21.20 16.10
CA LEU A 498 12.30 22.57 16.19
C LEU A 498 11.99 22.97 17.64
N VAL A 499 11.50 22.04 18.45
CA VAL A 499 11.32 22.27 19.91
C VAL A 499 12.63 22.60 20.62
N VAL A 500 13.71 21.90 20.28
CA VAL A 500 15.05 22.21 20.83
C VAL A 500 15.51 23.59 20.41
N LEU A 501 15.35 23.95 19.14
CA LEU A 501 15.70 25.28 18.64
C LEU A 501 14.91 26.37 19.38
N ASP A 502 13.60 26.24 19.46
CA ASP A 502 12.77 27.23 20.16
C ASP A 502 13.11 27.31 21.65
N LYS A 503 12.99 26.21 22.34
CA LYS A 503 13.11 26.18 23.81
C LYS A 503 14.52 26.47 24.30
N LEU A 504 15.51 25.72 23.79
CA LEU A 504 16.86 25.73 24.35
C LEU A 504 17.78 26.78 23.74
N VAL A 505 17.63 27.07 22.43
CA VAL A 505 18.46 28.06 21.74
C VAL A 505 17.87 29.45 21.84
N PHE A 506 16.63 29.64 21.41
CA PHE A 506 16.06 30.99 21.27
C PHE A 506 15.42 31.51 22.56
N THR A 507 14.67 30.69 23.28
CA THR A 507 13.92 31.11 24.49
C THR A 507 14.77 31.05 25.76
N GLU A 508 15.30 29.89 26.13
CA GLU A 508 16.06 29.68 27.37
C GLU A 508 17.55 30.06 27.22
N LYS A 509 18.05 30.16 26.00
CA LYS A 509 19.45 30.52 25.67
C LYS A 509 20.49 29.67 26.42
N LYS A 510 20.22 28.36 26.53
CA LYS A 510 21.12 27.39 27.19
C LYS A 510 22.44 27.23 26.45
N PHE A 511 22.42 27.36 25.14
CA PHE A 511 23.56 27.37 24.24
C PHE A 511 23.20 28.15 22.98
N SER A 512 24.18 28.59 22.24
CA SER A 512 23.97 29.30 20.98
C SER A 512 23.67 28.34 19.83
N LEU A 513 23.13 28.84 18.74
CA LEU A 513 22.91 28.07 17.51
C LEU A 513 24.24 27.56 16.95
N GLY A 514 25.34 28.34 17.07
CA GLY A 514 26.69 27.92 16.70
C GLY A 514 27.20 26.75 17.55
N ASP A 515 26.98 26.78 18.88
CA ASP A 515 27.36 25.67 19.77
C ASP A 515 26.62 24.39 19.38
N LEU A 516 25.32 24.50 19.07
CA LEU A 516 24.54 23.37 18.60
C LEU A 516 25.08 22.83 17.27
N TYR A 517 25.34 23.69 16.32
CA TYR A 517 25.89 23.26 15.01
C TYR A 517 27.25 22.55 15.17
N LEU A 518 28.14 23.04 16.02
CA LEU A 518 29.41 22.37 16.32
C LEU A 518 29.22 21.01 16.96
N ALA A 519 28.28 20.89 17.90
CA ALA A 519 27.91 19.62 18.53
C ALA A 519 27.34 18.61 17.52
N LEU A 520 26.49 19.05 16.61
CA LEU A 520 25.94 18.20 15.53
C LEU A 520 27.04 17.72 14.58
N LYS A 521 27.97 18.62 14.19
CA LYS A 521 29.09 18.32 13.31
C LYS A 521 30.06 17.29 13.90
N SER A 522 30.26 17.31 15.22
CA SER A 522 31.07 16.31 15.95
C SER A 522 30.29 15.08 16.37
N ASN A 523 29.03 14.92 15.91
CA ASN A 523 28.13 13.84 16.38
C ASN A 523 27.98 13.82 17.92
N PHE A 524 27.98 14.99 18.53
CA PHE A 524 27.96 15.27 19.97
C PHE A 524 29.23 14.80 20.75
N GLU A 525 30.28 14.34 20.08
CA GLU A 525 31.54 14.03 20.76
C GLU A 525 32.12 15.28 21.41
N GLY A 526 32.35 15.20 22.74
CA GLY A 526 32.79 16.34 23.54
C GLY A 526 31.66 17.33 23.91
N HIS A 527 30.41 17.04 23.52
CA HIS A 527 29.23 17.86 23.80
C HIS A 527 28.12 17.08 24.50
N GLU A 528 28.45 16.07 25.32
CA GLU A 528 27.52 15.11 25.93
C GLU A 528 26.47 15.83 26.83
N HIS A 529 26.88 16.90 27.54
CA HIS A 529 25.96 17.68 28.35
C HIS A 529 24.92 18.41 27.48
N LEU A 530 25.35 19.02 26.37
CA LEU A 530 24.45 19.68 25.43
C LEU A 530 23.48 18.64 24.82
N ARG A 531 24.00 17.48 24.42
CA ARG A 531 23.16 16.38 23.92
C ARG A 531 22.10 15.97 24.94
N GLN A 532 22.48 15.84 26.22
CA GLN A 532 21.52 15.44 27.26
C GLN A 532 20.40 16.48 27.44
N LEU A 533 20.68 17.76 27.30
CA LEU A 533 19.67 18.83 27.31
C LEU A 533 18.70 18.64 26.11
N CYS A 534 19.23 18.37 24.92
CA CYS A 534 18.43 18.13 23.72
C CYS A 534 17.53 16.88 23.86
N VAL A 535 18.06 15.78 24.39
CA VAL A 535 17.31 14.54 24.62
C VAL A 535 16.17 14.76 25.62
N ASN A 536 16.40 15.57 26.67
CA ASN A 536 15.44 15.83 27.73
C ASN A 536 14.42 16.94 27.39
N ALA A 537 14.55 17.62 26.26
CA ALA A 537 13.54 18.58 25.80
C ALA A 537 12.19 17.89 25.56
N PRO A 538 11.04 18.59 25.67
CA PRO A 538 9.75 18.04 25.32
C PRO A 538 9.76 17.38 23.94
N LYS A 539 9.03 16.27 23.80
CA LYS A 539 8.99 15.47 22.56
C LYS A 539 7.57 15.33 22.04
N TYR A 540 7.41 15.30 20.73
CA TYR A 540 6.14 14.97 20.09
C TYR A 540 5.63 13.59 20.59
N GLY A 541 4.34 13.48 20.83
CA GLY A 541 3.72 12.30 21.42
C GLY A 541 3.52 12.35 22.94
N GLN A 542 3.96 13.43 23.62
CA GLN A 542 3.76 13.64 25.05
C GLN A 542 2.49 14.43 25.38
N ASP A 543 1.77 14.88 24.37
CA ASP A 543 0.61 15.79 24.46
C ASP A 543 0.93 17.13 25.14
N ASP A 544 2.12 17.64 24.90
CA ASP A 544 2.61 18.92 25.39
C ASP A 544 2.25 20.04 24.39
N ASP A 545 1.80 21.19 24.90
CA ASP A 545 1.33 22.30 24.06
C ASP A 545 2.43 22.89 23.15
N LEU A 546 3.69 22.91 23.60
CA LEU A 546 4.81 23.40 22.81
C LEU A 546 5.04 22.46 21.61
N THR A 547 5.12 21.17 21.86
CA THR A 547 5.34 20.16 20.80
C THR A 547 4.17 20.10 19.81
N ASN A 548 2.93 20.15 20.30
CA ASN A 548 1.73 20.19 19.48
C ASN A 548 1.67 21.49 18.64
N GLY A 549 2.13 22.63 19.20
CA GLY A 549 2.24 23.89 18.48
C GLY A 549 3.23 23.84 17.31
N HIS A 550 4.41 23.23 17.51
CA HIS A 550 5.39 23.02 16.44
C HIS A 550 4.89 22.01 15.38
N ALA A 551 4.20 20.94 15.79
CA ALA A 551 3.58 20.00 14.88
C ALA A 551 2.57 20.70 13.95
N LYS A 552 1.67 21.49 14.55
CA LYS A 552 0.71 22.29 13.80
C LYS A 552 1.40 23.24 12.83
N ARG A 553 2.37 24.01 13.30
CA ARG A 553 3.07 25.02 12.50
C ARG A 553 3.81 24.41 11.30
N LEU A 554 4.48 23.26 11.50
CA LEU A 554 5.22 22.59 10.43
C LEU A 554 4.27 22.05 9.35
N VAL A 555 3.16 21.43 9.76
CA VAL A 555 2.14 20.94 8.83
C VAL A 555 1.46 22.09 8.10
N ASP A 556 1.13 23.19 8.78
CA ASP A 556 0.55 24.39 8.16
C ASP A 556 1.49 25.02 7.10
N ILE A 557 2.80 25.02 7.37
CA ILE A 557 3.81 25.47 6.38
C ILE A 557 3.76 24.57 5.15
N HIS A 558 3.82 23.27 5.35
CA HIS A 558 3.77 22.33 4.24
C HIS A 558 2.49 22.50 3.41
N HIS A 559 1.34 22.63 4.08
CA HIS A 559 0.05 22.92 3.44
C HIS A 559 0.12 24.18 2.60
N ARG A 560 0.59 25.32 3.16
CA ARG A 560 0.70 26.58 2.43
C ARG A 560 1.57 26.49 1.17
N ILE A 561 2.62 25.69 1.22
CA ILE A 561 3.50 25.48 0.07
C ILE A 561 2.77 24.70 -1.02
N ILE A 562 2.24 23.52 -0.70
CA ILE A 562 1.66 22.63 -1.71
C ILE A 562 0.32 23.15 -2.25
N ALA A 563 -0.44 23.93 -1.47
CA ALA A 563 -1.67 24.57 -1.91
C ALA A 563 -1.44 25.64 -3.02
N LYS A 564 -0.20 26.11 -3.19
CA LYS A 564 0.17 27.05 -4.26
C LYS A 564 0.64 26.36 -5.54
N LEU A 565 0.81 25.04 -5.53
CA LEU A 565 1.27 24.29 -6.70
C LEU A 565 0.16 24.23 -7.76
N ASP A 566 0.50 24.65 -8.96
CA ASP A 566 -0.46 24.66 -10.07
C ASP A 566 -0.40 23.34 -10.85
N ALA A 567 -1.33 22.43 -10.54
CA ALA A 567 -1.51 21.17 -11.23
C ALA A 567 -2.42 21.26 -12.48
N SER A 568 -2.75 22.47 -12.94
CA SER A 568 -3.53 22.68 -14.17
C SER A 568 -2.72 22.39 -15.45
N GLY A 569 -3.42 22.31 -16.58
CA GLY A 569 -2.78 22.10 -17.89
C GLY A 569 -2.49 20.65 -18.24
N LEU A 570 -2.86 19.70 -17.38
CA LEU A 570 -2.84 18.28 -17.70
C LEU A 570 -4.04 17.88 -18.57
N CYS A 571 -3.99 16.71 -19.19
CA CYS A 571 -5.12 16.18 -19.99
C CYS A 571 -6.31 15.72 -19.11
N ASN A 572 -6.08 15.56 -17.81
CA ASN A 572 -7.09 15.26 -16.79
C ASN A 572 -6.91 16.21 -15.59
N LYS A 573 -7.68 16.03 -14.53
CA LYS A 573 -7.64 16.90 -13.36
C LYS A 573 -6.42 16.58 -12.49
N GLY A 574 -5.50 17.54 -12.38
CA GLY A 574 -4.39 17.46 -11.43
C GLY A 574 -4.89 17.72 -10.00
N VAL A 575 -4.48 16.88 -9.07
CA VAL A 575 -4.78 16.92 -7.63
C VAL A 575 -3.48 16.94 -6.86
N VAL A 576 -3.36 17.79 -5.85
CA VAL A 576 -2.18 17.86 -4.98
C VAL A 576 -2.59 17.54 -3.56
N LEU A 577 -1.97 16.53 -2.96
CA LEU A 577 -2.25 16.05 -1.61
C LEU A 577 -0.98 15.95 -0.78
N ALA A 578 -1.13 15.99 0.53
CA ALA A 578 -0.08 15.63 1.47
C ALA A 578 -0.32 14.25 2.08
N SER A 579 0.76 13.66 2.58
CA SER A 579 0.76 12.43 3.37
C SER A 579 1.75 12.55 4.53
N LEU A 580 1.45 11.88 5.64
CA LEU A 580 2.39 11.68 6.75
C LEU A 580 3.02 10.27 6.70
N GLU A 581 2.81 9.55 5.62
CA GLU A 581 3.37 8.22 5.43
C GLU A 581 4.84 8.30 5.03
N THR A 582 5.65 7.40 5.54
CA THR A 582 7.04 7.23 5.12
C THR A 582 7.22 5.88 4.45
N ASP A 583 8.23 5.79 3.61
CA ASP A 583 8.76 4.51 3.23
C ASP A 583 9.40 3.80 4.43
N SER A 584 9.73 2.53 4.27
CA SER A 584 10.40 1.71 5.29
C SER A 584 11.87 2.07 5.52
N ALA A 585 12.36 3.15 4.96
CA ALA A 585 13.79 3.51 4.95
C ALA A 585 14.23 4.37 6.14
N ASN A 586 13.41 4.52 7.18
CA ASN A 586 13.75 5.34 8.36
C ASN A 586 15.03 4.91 9.08
N VAL A 587 15.38 3.62 9.02
CA VAL A 587 16.63 3.07 9.56
C VAL A 587 17.80 3.43 8.66
N GLN A 588 17.70 3.16 7.36
CA GLN A 588 18.73 3.48 6.38
C GLN A 588 18.98 5.00 6.31
N ARG A 589 17.92 5.80 6.21
CA ARG A 589 18.06 7.27 6.21
C ARG A 589 18.64 7.81 7.51
N GLY A 590 18.43 7.13 8.64
CA GLY A 590 19.08 7.46 9.90
C GLY A 590 20.61 7.30 9.85
N GLU A 591 21.11 6.33 9.08
CA GLU A 591 22.57 6.17 8.84
C GLU A 591 23.15 7.29 8.00
N GLU A 592 22.40 7.69 6.97
CA GLU A 592 22.82 8.72 6.04
C GLU A 592 22.71 10.12 6.65
N THR A 593 21.77 10.33 7.57
CA THR A 593 21.51 11.64 8.19
C THR A 593 22.46 11.89 9.36
N ALA A 594 23.10 13.07 9.38
CA ALA A 594 23.94 13.55 10.47
C ALA A 594 23.17 13.59 11.81
N ALA A 595 23.85 13.83 12.92
CA ALA A 595 23.20 14.08 14.20
C ALA A 595 22.18 15.21 14.08
N THR A 596 21.08 15.11 14.85
CA THR A 596 19.95 16.05 14.76
C THR A 596 19.73 16.83 16.08
N PRO A 597 19.13 18.02 16.03
CA PRO A 597 18.97 18.90 17.21
C PRO A 597 18.23 18.24 18.38
N ASP A 598 17.35 17.29 18.13
CA ASP A 598 16.62 16.52 19.16
C ASP A 598 17.49 15.61 20.03
N GLY A 599 18.83 15.57 19.74
CA GLY A 599 19.81 14.76 20.47
C GLY A 599 20.08 13.38 19.85
N ARG A 600 19.47 13.07 18.68
CA ARG A 600 19.73 11.84 17.92
C ARG A 600 21.17 11.89 17.35
N ILE A 601 21.93 10.82 17.52
CA ILE A 601 23.27 10.65 16.91
C ILE A 601 23.16 10.07 15.51
N LYS A 602 24.16 10.32 14.66
CA LYS A 602 24.28 9.68 13.34
C LYS A 602 24.27 8.15 13.49
N GLY A 603 23.55 7.46 12.62
CA GLY A 603 23.40 6.00 12.66
C GLY A 603 22.18 5.53 13.44
N ALA A 604 21.64 6.34 14.36
CA ALA A 604 20.34 6.05 14.96
C ALA A 604 19.22 6.33 13.94
N GLN A 605 18.15 5.54 14.01
CA GLN A 605 17.01 5.70 13.12
C GLN A 605 16.30 7.04 13.31
N LEU A 606 15.64 7.51 12.27
CA LEU A 606 14.70 8.63 12.31
C LEU A 606 13.30 8.15 12.73
N SER A 607 12.42 9.08 13.10
CA SER A 607 11.03 8.77 13.41
C SER A 607 10.32 8.20 12.18
N HIS A 608 9.22 7.49 12.40
CA HIS A 608 8.54 6.71 11.39
C HIS A 608 7.10 7.17 11.22
N CYS A 609 6.68 7.50 10.01
CA CYS A 609 5.34 7.99 9.70
C CYS A 609 4.93 9.19 10.60
N ALA A 610 3.66 9.20 11.03
CA ALA A 610 3.12 10.14 12.01
C ALA A 610 3.45 9.76 13.47
N SER A 611 4.18 8.65 13.68
CA SER A 611 4.48 8.15 15.01
C SER A 611 5.56 9.00 15.70
N PRO A 612 5.46 9.19 17.02
CA PRO A 612 6.49 9.85 17.81
C PRO A 612 7.86 9.17 17.67
N SER A 613 8.92 9.93 17.95
CA SER A 613 10.27 9.39 18.06
C SER A 613 10.34 8.33 19.15
N TRP A 614 11.19 7.33 18.98
CA TRP A 614 11.24 6.20 19.89
C TRP A 614 11.74 6.60 21.26
N GLY A 615 11.06 6.06 22.28
CA GLY A 615 11.33 6.42 23.67
C GLY A 615 10.75 7.78 24.10
N SER A 616 10.04 8.49 23.23
CA SER A 616 9.44 9.78 23.57
C SER A 616 8.07 9.69 24.27
N CYS A 617 7.38 8.55 24.16
CA CYS A 617 6.01 8.39 24.68
C CYS A 617 5.93 8.12 26.19
N ILE A 618 6.63 8.91 26.98
CA ILE A 618 6.70 8.74 28.46
C ILE A 618 5.38 9.01 29.18
N ASN A 619 4.42 9.69 28.54
CA ASN A 619 3.10 10.00 29.10
C ASN A 619 2.04 8.95 28.73
N GLY A 620 2.46 7.85 28.10
CA GLY A 620 1.61 6.69 27.77
C GLY A 620 0.77 6.87 26.49
N LEU A 621 0.01 5.80 26.17
CA LEU A 621 -0.70 5.65 24.91
C LEU A 621 -1.73 6.77 24.65
N THR A 622 -2.49 7.19 25.67
CA THR A 622 -3.51 8.24 25.50
C THR A 622 -2.89 9.56 25.06
N ALA A 623 -1.78 9.98 25.68
CA ALA A 623 -1.07 11.19 25.30
C ALA A 623 -0.52 11.11 23.87
N MET A 624 0.04 9.97 23.50
CA MET A 624 0.50 9.71 22.15
C MET A 624 -0.62 9.88 21.11
N LEU A 625 -1.77 9.25 21.34
CA LEU A 625 -2.93 9.34 20.45
C LEU A 625 -3.46 10.77 20.34
N MET A 626 -3.59 11.48 21.48
CA MET A 626 -4.08 12.87 21.49
C MET A 626 -3.11 13.83 20.78
N SER A 627 -1.81 13.67 20.98
CA SER A 627 -0.78 14.43 20.26
C SER A 627 -0.90 14.22 18.73
N ALA A 628 -1.00 12.98 18.29
CA ALA A 628 -1.15 12.64 16.86
C ALA A 628 -2.48 13.16 16.26
N ALA A 629 -3.55 13.23 17.08
CA ALA A 629 -4.84 13.75 16.65
C ALA A 629 -4.84 15.27 16.39
N LYS A 630 -4.00 16.03 17.09
CA LYS A 630 -4.00 17.52 17.04
C LYS A 630 -3.32 18.12 15.81
N ALA A 631 -2.53 17.35 15.07
CA ALA A 631 -1.93 17.85 13.83
C ALA A 631 -3.00 18.13 12.76
N PRO A 632 -2.96 19.28 12.04
CA PRO A 632 -3.93 19.59 10.99
C PRO A 632 -3.93 18.57 9.85
N LYS A 633 -5.09 18.33 9.25
CA LYS A 633 -5.23 17.30 8.21
C LYS A 633 -6.06 17.75 7.00
N ASP A 634 -6.20 19.05 6.76
CA ASP A 634 -7.09 19.61 5.73
C ASP A 634 -6.85 19.07 4.31
N ILE A 635 -5.60 18.74 3.99
CA ILE A 635 -5.19 18.13 2.71
C ILE A 635 -4.30 16.90 2.92
N ILE A 636 -4.17 16.43 4.16
CA ILE A 636 -3.43 15.20 4.46
C ILE A 636 -4.40 14.04 4.29
N ALA A 637 -4.27 13.34 3.17
CA ALA A 637 -5.17 12.27 2.79
C ALA A 637 -4.71 10.88 3.27
N SER A 638 -3.50 10.78 3.83
CA SER A 638 -3.00 9.55 4.44
C SER A 638 -1.97 9.84 5.52
N GLY A 639 -1.76 8.90 6.43
CA GLY A 639 -0.76 9.04 7.47
C GLY A 639 -0.82 7.91 8.48
N GLY A 640 0.23 7.11 8.52
CA GLY A 640 0.33 5.95 9.40
C GLY A 640 0.67 6.33 10.84
N LEU A 641 -0.18 5.98 11.79
CA LEU A 641 0.19 5.95 13.20
C LEU A 641 0.47 4.50 13.62
N ASN A 642 1.75 4.17 13.69
CA ASN A 642 2.21 2.87 14.16
C ASN A 642 2.22 2.84 15.68
N VAL A 643 1.41 1.97 16.26
CA VAL A 643 1.32 1.75 17.69
C VAL A 643 1.78 0.35 18.01
N GLN A 644 2.76 0.23 18.90
CA GLN A 644 3.22 -1.06 19.40
C GLN A 644 2.62 -1.29 20.79
N LEU A 645 1.94 -2.41 20.98
CA LEU A 645 1.19 -2.70 22.21
C LEU A 645 1.50 -4.11 22.71
N ASN A 646 1.63 -4.19 24.04
CA ASN A 646 1.77 -5.49 24.69
C ASN A 646 0.47 -6.30 24.59
N LYS A 647 0.59 -7.55 24.15
CA LYS A 647 -0.53 -8.45 23.92
C LYS A 647 -1.42 -8.64 25.15
N GLY A 648 -0.84 -8.79 26.34
CA GLY A 648 -1.59 -8.96 27.60
C GLY A 648 -2.40 -7.72 27.95
N PHE A 649 -1.82 -6.54 27.80
CA PHE A 649 -2.48 -5.25 28.04
C PHE A 649 -3.69 -5.07 27.12
N VAL A 650 -3.51 -5.26 25.82
CA VAL A 650 -4.56 -5.05 24.83
C VAL A 650 -5.72 -6.03 25.01
N GLN A 651 -5.42 -7.30 25.28
CA GLN A 651 -6.42 -8.33 25.55
C GLN A 651 -7.29 -7.98 26.78
N GLU A 652 -6.69 -7.46 27.85
CA GLU A 652 -7.42 -7.04 29.03
C GLU A 652 -8.25 -5.77 28.78
N ALA A 653 -7.69 -4.81 28.06
CA ALA A 653 -8.39 -3.58 27.66
C ALA A 653 -9.58 -3.88 26.72
N LEU A 654 -9.45 -4.88 25.84
CA LEU A 654 -10.53 -5.32 24.96
C LEU A 654 -11.69 -5.96 25.74
N LYS A 655 -11.40 -6.83 26.74
CA LYS A 655 -12.43 -7.45 27.59
C LYS A 655 -13.27 -6.43 28.34
N ARG A 656 -12.69 -5.28 28.69
CA ARG A 656 -13.34 -4.17 29.41
C ARG A 656 -13.94 -3.12 28.48
N ASP A 657 -13.94 -3.34 27.17
CA ASP A 657 -14.37 -2.39 26.15
C ASP A 657 -13.60 -1.06 26.17
N ILE A 658 -12.40 -1.03 26.78
CA ILE A 658 -11.56 0.18 26.87
C ILE A 658 -10.86 0.44 25.54
N PHE A 659 -10.34 -0.60 24.89
CA PHE A 659 -9.57 -0.45 23.66
C PHE A 659 -10.41 0.11 22.50
N PRO A 660 -11.64 -0.39 22.21
CA PRO A 660 -12.51 0.22 21.20
C PRO A 660 -12.89 1.67 21.51
N GLN A 661 -13.12 2.01 22.78
CA GLN A 661 -13.44 3.37 23.22
C GLN A 661 -12.24 4.32 23.04
N LEU A 662 -11.03 3.86 23.34
CA LEU A 662 -9.80 4.64 23.18
C LEU A 662 -9.53 4.95 21.71
N VAL A 663 -9.65 3.95 20.83
CA VAL A 663 -9.47 4.14 19.38
C VAL A 663 -10.54 5.07 18.81
N LYS A 664 -11.79 4.93 19.29
CA LYS A 664 -12.87 5.85 18.93
C LYS A 664 -12.57 7.29 19.38
N ALA A 665 -12.16 7.49 20.62
CA ALA A 665 -11.81 8.81 21.14
C ALA A 665 -10.67 9.48 20.35
N TYR A 666 -9.69 8.69 19.90
CA TYR A 666 -8.62 9.15 19.02
C TYR A 666 -9.19 9.69 17.71
N PHE A 667 -10.10 8.95 17.05
CA PHE A 667 -10.71 9.39 15.79
C PHE A 667 -11.64 10.59 15.98
N ASP A 668 -12.44 10.61 17.03
CA ASP A 668 -13.31 11.74 17.37
C ASP A 668 -12.51 13.03 17.67
N SER A 669 -11.26 12.88 18.13
CA SER A 669 -10.32 14.00 18.37
C SER A 669 -9.55 14.46 17.12
N GLY A 670 -9.82 13.89 15.96
CA GLY A 670 -9.14 14.23 14.69
C GLY A 670 -8.01 13.29 14.30
N GLY A 671 -7.91 12.13 14.94
CA GLY A 671 -7.00 11.07 14.50
C GLY A 671 -7.33 10.58 13.11
N MET A 672 -6.32 10.30 12.28
CA MET A 672 -6.50 9.90 10.89
C MET A 672 -6.47 8.39 10.69
N GLN A 673 -5.44 7.73 11.18
CA GLN A 673 -5.21 6.31 10.93
C GLN A 673 -4.56 5.68 12.16
N ILE A 674 -4.84 4.42 12.41
CA ILE A 674 -4.15 3.62 13.41
C ILE A 674 -3.88 2.22 12.86
N GLN A 675 -2.68 1.73 13.12
CA GLN A 675 -2.28 0.35 12.93
C GLN A 675 -1.45 -0.13 14.12
N CYS A 676 -1.67 -1.37 14.53
CA CYS A 676 -1.05 -1.90 15.74
C CYS A 676 -0.16 -3.10 15.46
N THR A 677 1.03 -3.11 16.03
CA THR A 677 1.83 -4.33 16.21
C THR A 677 1.56 -4.87 17.62
N ILE A 678 1.05 -6.08 17.70
CA ILE A 678 0.69 -6.73 18.97
C ILE A 678 1.66 -7.89 19.20
N THR A 679 2.67 -7.65 20.01
CA THR A 679 3.74 -8.60 20.30
C THR A 679 4.12 -8.55 21.77
N SER A 680 5.06 -9.41 22.17
CA SER A 680 5.76 -9.29 23.44
C SER A 680 7.27 -9.30 23.19
N LEU A 681 8.01 -8.65 24.07
CA LEU A 681 9.48 -8.61 24.00
C LEU A 681 10.09 -10.02 24.02
N ASP A 682 9.52 -10.88 24.87
CA ASP A 682 9.98 -12.28 24.98
C ASP A 682 9.74 -13.05 23.67
N GLU A 683 8.62 -12.80 22.99
CA GLU A 683 8.31 -13.43 21.71
C GLU A 683 9.26 -12.95 20.61
N LEU A 684 9.55 -11.66 20.52
CA LEU A 684 10.50 -11.10 19.56
C LEU A 684 11.92 -11.63 19.78
N ARG A 685 12.38 -11.69 21.04
CA ARG A 685 13.68 -12.25 21.38
C ARG A 685 13.77 -13.76 21.10
N ALA A 686 12.71 -14.50 21.42
CA ALA A 686 12.63 -15.93 21.09
C ALA A 686 12.66 -16.17 19.58
N ALA A 687 12.00 -15.31 18.80
CA ALA A 687 12.00 -15.36 17.34
C ALA A 687 13.40 -15.09 16.73
N GLN A 688 14.21 -14.22 17.34
CA GLN A 688 15.61 -14.04 16.92
C GLN A 688 16.47 -15.27 17.18
N LEU A 689 16.19 -16.02 18.27
CA LEU A 689 16.96 -17.21 18.66
C LEU A 689 16.57 -18.47 17.89
N ASP A 690 15.28 -18.60 17.54
CA ASP A 690 14.72 -19.74 16.82
C ASP A 690 13.80 -19.27 15.67
N PRO A 691 14.39 -18.72 14.59
CA PRO A 691 13.61 -18.12 13.48
C PRO A 691 12.61 -19.10 12.85
N ASP A 692 12.96 -20.37 12.73
CA ASP A 692 12.12 -21.36 12.05
C ASP A 692 10.79 -21.62 12.76
N LYS A 693 10.78 -21.47 14.07
CA LYS A 693 9.55 -21.62 14.88
C LYS A 693 8.61 -20.43 14.77
N TYR A 694 9.12 -19.26 14.41
CA TYR A 694 8.39 -17.99 14.44
C TYR A 694 8.24 -17.35 13.06
N ARG A 695 8.29 -18.12 11.96
CA ARG A 695 8.17 -17.59 10.60
C ARG A 695 6.83 -16.92 10.31
N ASP A 696 5.80 -17.23 11.07
CA ASP A 696 4.47 -16.60 11.01
C ASP A 696 4.28 -15.46 12.02
N LEU A 697 5.36 -15.02 12.69
CA LEU A 697 5.32 -13.83 13.54
C LEU A 697 5.32 -12.57 12.66
N MET A 698 4.16 -11.94 12.54
CA MET A 698 3.97 -10.75 11.72
C MET A 698 4.13 -9.48 12.55
N VAL A 699 4.88 -8.52 12.00
CA VAL A 699 5.02 -7.16 12.55
C VAL A 699 4.56 -6.13 11.54
N ARG A 700 4.04 -5.00 12.03
CA ARG A 700 3.60 -3.89 11.19
C ARG A 700 4.77 -2.99 10.87
N ILE A 701 4.94 -2.73 9.59
CA ILE A 701 5.98 -1.84 9.10
C ILE A 701 5.38 -0.45 8.83
N THR A 702 4.88 -0.26 7.64
CA THR A 702 4.34 1.00 7.15
C THR A 702 3.24 0.67 6.15
N GLY A 703 2.01 0.58 6.62
CA GLY A 703 0.90 0.19 5.75
C GLY A 703 0.91 -1.27 5.28
N TYR A 704 1.87 -2.08 5.68
CA TYR A 704 1.95 -3.51 5.37
C TYR A 704 2.57 -4.29 6.55
N SER A 705 2.45 -5.63 6.48
CA SER A 705 3.05 -6.55 7.46
C SER A 705 4.25 -7.28 6.86
N ALA A 706 5.24 -7.53 7.70
CA ALA A 706 6.36 -8.39 7.35
C ALA A 706 6.52 -9.52 8.39
N SER A 707 7.08 -10.65 7.97
CA SER A 707 7.54 -11.65 8.91
C SER A 707 8.76 -11.11 9.67
N PHE A 708 8.68 -11.08 10.99
CA PHE A 708 9.76 -10.54 11.83
C PHE A 708 11.09 -11.26 11.59
N VAL A 709 11.06 -12.58 11.43
CA VAL A 709 12.28 -13.38 11.28
C VAL A 709 12.94 -13.23 9.90
N GLU A 710 12.20 -12.75 8.91
CA GLU A 710 12.74 -12.48 7.57
C GLU A 710 13.36 -11.09 7.45
N MET A 711 13.16 -10.22 8.44
CA MET A 711 13.79 -8.92 8.49
C MET A 711 15.29 -9.02 8.77
N SER A 712 16.06 -8.02 8.35
CA SER A 712 17.47 -7.95 8.75
C SER A 712 17.59 -7.91 10.28
N LYS A 713 18.66 -8.50 10.83
CA LYS A 713 18.91 -8.48 12.28
C LYS A 713 18.80 -7.07 12.86
N ARG A 714 19.28 -6.09 12.15
CA ARG A 714 19.22 -4.68 12.53
C ARG A 714 17.78 -4.14 12.62
N ALA A 715 16.92 -4.48 11.66
CA ALA A 715 15.51 -4.12 11.72
C ALA A 715 14.80 -4.83 12.88
N GLN A 716 15.13 -6.10 13.14
CA GLN A 716 14.64 -6.84 14.30
C GLN A 716 15.10 -6.19 15.62
N ASP A 717 16.39 -5.84 15.76
CA ASP A 717 16.93 -5.16 16.93
C ASP A 717 16.24 -3.82 17.16
N ALA A 718 15.92 -3.12 16.08
CA ALA A 718 15.16 -1.89 16.12
C ALA A 718 13.73 -2.10 16.63
N PHE A 719 13.05 -3.17 16.24
CA PHE A 719 11.73 -3.54 16.78
C PHE A 719 11.77 -3.91 18.27
N ILE A 720 12.78 -4.68 18.68
CA ILE A 720 12.97 -5.04 20.09
C ILE A 720 13.21 -3.80 20.95
N ALA A 721 14.05 -2.88 20.48
CA ALA A 721 14.32 -1.63 21.18
C ALA A 721 13.07 -0.75 21.36
N ARG A 722 12.12 -0.82 20.43
CA ARG A 722 10.80 -0.13 20.60
C ARG A 722 10.04 -0.64 21.79
N GLU A 723 9.93 -1.96 21.91
CA GLU A 723 9.16 -2.62 22.98
C GLU A 723 9.77 -2.34 24.36
N GLU A 724 11.10 -2.34 24.46
CA GLU A 724 11.83 -2.05 25.71
C GLU A 724 11.55 -0.64 26.23
N MET A 725 11.18 0.31 25.38
CA MET A 725 10.92 1.69 25.74
C MET A 725 9.45 1.98 26.13
N ILE A 726 8.53 1.05 25.84
CA ILE A 726 7.10 1.20 26.16
C ILE A 726 6.74 0.52 27.49
N LEU A 727 7.58 -0.39 27.97
CA LEU A 727 7.47 -1.04 29.27
C LEU A 727 8.12 -0.20 30.38
#